data_f8c1cc806e48400e709daf99057d9023
#
_entry.id   f8c1cc806e48400e709daf99057d9023
#
_cell.length_a   1.000
_cell.length_b   1.000
_cell.length_c   1.000
_cell.angle_alpha   90.00
_cell.angle_beta   90.00
_cell.angle_gamma   90.00
#
_symmetry.space_group_name_H-M   'P 1'
#
loop_
_entity.id
_entity.type
_entity.pdbx_description
1 polymer ?
#
loop_
_entity_poly.entity_id
_entity_poly.type
_entity_poly.pdbx_seq_one_letter_code
_entity_poly.pdbx_strand_id
1 'polypeptide(L)'
;MVKRFDWLLVCLLFSIGVMAQSGGKQYNSYKGLVMAGYQGWFNTPGDGSGRGWHHYNGRNGFRPGSCSVDLWPEVSEYKKLYKTEFSFADGKPATVFSSHDESTVDVHFRWMQEYGLDGVFMQRFITEIRNESGLKHFNKVLNSAMKSANKYERAICVMYDLSGMQPGEEQLLLKDIAEIADRYSLKDHAKNPSYLYHNGKPLVTVWGVGFNDNRRYGLKEAAHIIDGLKSQGFSVMLGVPTQWRTLNGDTESDPRLHELIRKCDIMMPWFVGRYNETTYPKYQKLVEEDIQWAKKNQVDYAPLVFPGFSWGNLKGKDHNSFIPRNKGSFLWTQLMGAIRAGAEMIYVAMFDEIDEGTAIFKCAKKVPVGKSTFVPLEEGVESDHYLKLVGEAAKILRKEKAVAFSTKLDTKSPNPFIRHMYTADPSAHVWEDGRLYVYASHDIAPPRGCDLMDRYHVFSTDDMIHWTDHGEILSSDQVPWGRKEGGFMWAPDCAYRNGTYYFYFPHPSETDWNDSWKIGVATSDKPAEGFKVQGYIEGMDPMIDPCVFVDDDGQAYIYNGGGGTCKGGKLKDNMIELDGPMRTMEGLSDFHEATWIHKYNGKYYLSYSDNHDDGEKHNRMCYAISDSPLGPWEYKGIYMEPTDSYTNHGSIVEFKGQWYSFYHNSALSGHDWLRSICVDKLYYNPDGTIKMVKQTK
;
A
#
# COMPACT_ATOMS: atom_id res chain seq x y z
N MET A 1 14.70 25.25 79.58
CA MET A 1 13.29 25.36 79.21
C MET A 1 13.22 26.02 77.84
N VAL A 2 13.20 25.20 76.78
CA VAL A 2 13.23 25.69 75.39
C VAL A 2 11.91 25.23 74.74
N LYS A 3 11.05 26.18 74.35
CA LYS A 3 9.80 25.92 73.64
C LYS A 3 10.11 25.70 72.16
N ARG A 4 9.70 24.55 71.63
CA ARG A 4 9.64 24.23 70.16
C ARG A 4 8.43 24.96 69.56
N PHE A 5 8.66 25.63 68.45
CA PHE A 5 7.62 26.14 67.54
C PHE A 5 7.52 25.20 66.37
N ASP A 6 6.36 24.55 66.24
CA ASP A 6 6.02 23.76 65.03
C ASP A 6 5.42 24.67 63.94
N TRP A 7 6.03 24.70 62.79
CA TRP A 7 5.50 25.34 61.59
C TRP A 7 4.72 24.30 60.78
N LEU A 8 3.39 24.40 60.75
CA LEU A 8 2.54 23.68 59.81
C LEU A 8 2.61 24.42 58.46
N LEU A 9 3.24 23.78 57.47
CA LEU A 9 3.22 24.23 56.09
C LEU A 9 1.95 23.67 55.41
N VAL A 10 0.94 24.50 55.22
CA VAL A 10 -0.25 24.15 54.40
C VAL A 10 0.10 24.33 52.94
N CYS A 11 0.37 23.23 52.27
CA CYS A 11 0.46 23.20 50.78
C CYS A 11 -0.94 23.23 50.22
N LEU A 12 -1.40 24.38 49.71
CA LEU A 12 -2.54 24.49 48.81
C LEU A 12 -2.10 23.99 47.44
N LEU A 13 -2.48 22.75 47.07
CA LEU A 13 -2.42 22.25 45.73
C LEU A 13 -3.56 22.89 44.92
N PHE A 14 -3.24 23.90 44.16
CA PHE A 14 -4.08 24.34 43.03
C PHE A 14 -3.98 23.29 41.91
N SER A 15 -4.93 22.38 41.84
CA SER A 15 -5.17 21.56 40.67
C SER A 15 -5.76 22.44 39.56
N ILE A 16 -4.90 22.98 38.70
CA ILE A 16 -5.34 23.53 37.44
C ILE A 16 -5.80 22.32 36.59
N GLY A 17 -7.10 22.10 36.62
CA GLY A 17 -7.75 21.19 35.66
C GLY A 17 -7.59 21.81 34.27
N VAL A 18 -6.58 21.39 33.54
CA VAL A 18 -6.56 21.57 32.08
C VAL A 18 -7.70 20.70 31.55
N MET A 19 -8.87 21.30 31.36
CA MET A 19 -9.86 20.72 30.47
C MET A 19 -9.20 20.64 29.08
N ALA A 20 -8.70 19.46 28.73
CA ALA A 20 -8.42 19.14 27.35
C ALA A 20 -9.76 19.26 26.61
N GLN A 21 -9.98 20.38 25.91
CA GLN A 21 -10.95 20.41 24.85
C GLN A 21 -10.54 19.27 23.91
N SER A 22 -11.34 18.21 23.86
CA SER A 22 -11.25 17.18 22.83
C SER A 22 -11.65 17.82 21.51
N GLY A 23 -10.73 18.53 20.89
CA GLY A 23 -10.86 18.91 19.50
C GLY A 23 -10.88 17.61 18.70
N GLY A 24 -11.99 17.33 17.99
CA GLY A 24 -12.09 16.16 17.12
C GLY A 24 -10.94 16.12 16.11
N LYS A 25 -10.66 14.94 15.56
CA LYS A 25 -9.59 14.72 14.57
C LYS A 25 -9.75 15.68 13.39
N GLN A 26 -8.73 16.51 13.12
CA GLN A 26 -8.69 17.43 12.00
C GLN A 26 -8.03 16.79 10.78
N TYR A 27 -8.61 17.00 9.60
CA TYR A 27 -8.11 16.48 8.33
C TYR A 27 -7.45 17.61 7.51
N ASN A 28 -6.17 17.84 7.76
CA ASN A 28 -5.39 18.95 7.18
C ASN A 28 -4.90 18.68 5.75
N SER A 29 -4.93 17.43 5.30
CA SER A 29 -4.52 17.01 3.96
C SER A 29 -5.27 15.74 3.54
N TYR A 30 -5.44 15.56 2.24
CA TYR A 30 -5.88 14.28 1.68
C TYR A 30 -4.75 13.22 1.68
N LYS A 31 -3.47 13.65 1.77
CA LYS A 31 -2.33 12.71 1.86
C LYS A 31 -2.46 11.79 3.08
N GLY A 32 -2.17 10.53 2.89
CA GLY A 32 -2.32 9.46 3.88
C GLY A 32 -3.74 8.93 4.04
N LEU A 33 -4.71 9.36 3.23
CA LEU A 33 -6.10 8.93 3.36
C LEU A 33 -6.56 8.09 2.17
N VAL A 34 -7.40 7.08 2.46
CA VAL A 34 -8.19 6.34 1.49
C VAL A 34 -9.65 6.71 1.70
N MET A 35 -10.25 7.40 0.73
CA MET A 35 -11.62 7.91 0.82
C MET A 35 -12.45 7.43 -0.37
N ALA A 36 -13.76 7.29 -0.17
CA ALA A 36 -14.66 6.80 -1.20
C ALA A 36 -15.64 7.89 -1.69
N GLY A 37 -16.07 7.81 -2.95
CA GLY A 37 -17.23 8.58 -3.42
C GLY A 37 -18.51 8.11 -2.74
N TYR A 38 -19.39 9.02 -2.36
CA TYR A 38 -20.67 8.74 -1.72
C TYR A 38 -21.79 9.38 -2.53
N GLN A 39 -22.65 8.55 -3.13
CA GLN A 39 -23.71 9.01 -4.02
C GLN A 39 -24.86 9.63 -3.24
N GLY A 40 -25.38 8.94 -2.22
CA GLY A 40 -26.45 9.45 -1.37
C GLY A 40 -27.77 9.70 -2.09
N TRP A 41 -28.06 9.07 -3.21
CA TRP A 41 -29.15 9.38 -4.13
C TRP A 41 -30.35 8.43 -4.08
N PHE A 42 -30.28 7.34 -3.29
CA PHE A 42 -31.36 6.35 -3.21
C PHE A 42 -32.52 6.85 -2.38
N ASN A 43 -33.73 6.92 -3.00
CA ASN A 43 -34.96 7.28 -2.34
C ASN A 43 -36.01 6.17 -2.46
N THR A 44 -36.99 6.20 -1.55
CA THR A 44 -38.09 5.24 -1.51
C THR A 44 -39.42 5.97 -1.29
N PRO A 45 -40.57 5.42 -1.72
CA PRO A 45 -41.86 5.92 -1.32
C PRO A 45 -42.00 5.93 0.20
N GLY A 46 -42.44 7.05 0.77
CA GLY A 46 -42.63 7.18 2.21
C GLY A 46 -41.42 7.57 3.04
N ASP A 47 -40.24 7.83 2.42
CA ASP A 47 -39.05 8.33 3.12
C ASP A 47 -39.14 9.84 3.47
N GLY A 48 -40.16 10.52 2.97
CA GLY A 48 -40.40 11.94 3.18
C GLY A 48 -39.71 12.86 2.17
N SER A 49 -39.00 12.33 1.17
CA SER A 49 -38.39 13.11 0.09
C SER A 49 -39.38 13.51 -1.00
N GLY A 50 -40.43 12.72 -1.17
CA GLY A 50 -41.39 12.86 -2.28
C GLY A 50 -40.84 12.40 -3.63
N ARG A 51 -39.66 11.72 -3.68
CA ARG A 51 -38.95 11.32 -4.92
C ARG A 51 -39.33 9.90 -5.41
N GLY A 52 -40.05 9.13 -4.61
CA GLY A 52 -40.41 7.74 -4.94
C GLY A 52 -39.19 6.83 -4.98
N TRP A 53 -39.16 5.84 -5.85
CA TRP A 53 -38.07 4.88 -6.03
C TRP A 53 -36.93 5.50 -6.86
N HIS A 54 -36.31 6.59 -6.41
CA HIS A 54 -35.20 7.23 -7.14
C HIS A 54 -33.95 6.39 -7.06
N HIS A 55 -33.23 6.19 -8.17
CA HIS A 55 -32.09 5.31 -8.36
C HIS A 55 -32.30 3.80 -8.07
N TYR A 56 -33.48 3.41 -7.63
CA TYR A 56 -33.90 2.00 -7.57
C TYR A 56 -34.69 1.56 -8.80
N ASN A 57 -35.45 2.48 -9.42
CA ASN A 57 -36.42 2.17 -10.45
C ASN A 57 -35.79 1.98 -11.83
N GLY A 58 -36.21 0.91 -12.52
CA GLY A 58 -36.07 0.80 -13.95
C GLY A 58 -37.19 1.56 -14.68
N ARG A 59 -37.33 1.38 -16.01
CA ARG A 59 -38.33 2.06 -16.85
C ARG A 59 -39.77 1.95 -16.34
N ASN A 60 -40.12 0.83 -15.72
CA ASN A 60 -41.46 0.51 -15.28
C ASN A 60 -41.58 0.45 -13.75
N GLY A 61 -40.81 1.22 -13.01
CA GLY A 61 -40.79 1.26 -11.56
C GLY A 61 -39.79 0.28 -10.94
N PHE A 62 -39.85 0.11 -9.61
CA PHE A 62 -39.01 -0.80 -8.85
C PHE A 62 -39.78 -2.07 -8.48
N ARG A 63 -39.73 -3.08 -9.35
CA ARG A 63 -40.44 -4.36 -9.23
C ARG A 63 -39.74 -5.47 -10.01
N PRO A 64 -40.05 -6.77 -9.76
CA PRO A 64 -39.45 -7.88 -10.50
C PRO A 64 -39.59 -7.71 -12.03
N GLY A 65 -38.41 -7.68 -12.70
CA GLY A 65 -38.29 -7.40 -14.14
C GLY A 65 -38.10 -5.91 -14.49
N SER A 66 -38.05 -5.03 -13.51
CA SER A 66 -37.77 -3.60 -13.71
C SER A 66 -37.08 -3.01 -12.48
N CYS A 67 -35.80 -2.80 -12.53
CA CYS A 67 -34.96 -2.14 -11.52
C CYS A 67 -33.69 -1.58 -12.18
N SER A 68 -32.96 -0.74 -11.46
CA SER A 68 -31.65 -0.24 -11.90
C SER A 68 -30.50 -0.89 -11.16
N VAL A 69 -30.73 -1.39 -9.93
CA VAL A 69 -29.66 -1.90 -9.06
C VAL A 69 -29.23 -3.32 -9.44
N ASP A 70 -27.93 -3.56 -9.42
CA ASP A 70 -27.34 -4.87 -9.67
C ASP A 70 -26.87 -5.57 -8.38
N LEU A 71 -26.47 -4.81 -7.35
CA LEU A 71 -26.19 -5.35 -6.02
C LEU A 71 -27.38 -5.13 -5.09
N TRP A 72 -27.57 -6.04 -4.12
CA TRP A 72 -28.58 -5.87 -3.07
C TRP A 72 -27.91 -5.49 -1.75
N PRO A 73 -28.42 -4.45 -1.02
CA PRO A 73 -27.81 -4.03 0.23
C PRO A 73 -28.05 -5.05 1.35
N GLU A 74 -27.06 -5.23 2.22
CA GLU A 74 -27.25 -5.91 3.51
C GLU A 74 -27.95 -4.95 4.48
N VAL A 75 -29.12 -5.33 4.96
CA VAL A 75 -30.02 -4.37 5.62
C VAL A 75 -30.22 -4.58 7.12
N SER A 76 -29.56 -5.56 7.73
CA SER A 76 -29.78 -5.94 9.14
C SER A 76 -29.48 -4.83 10.16
N GLU A 77 -28.61 -3.89 9.83
CA GLU A 77 -28.18 -2.80 10.72
C GLU A 77 -28.91 -1.48 10.51
N TYR A 78 -29.79 -1.39 9.49
CA TYR A 78 -30.57 -0.17 9.24
C TYR A 78 -31.78 -0.07 10.17
N LYS A 79 -32.01 1.10 10.73
CA LYS A 79 -33.14 1.37 11.62
C LYS A 79 -34.46 1.50 10.88
N LYS A 80 -34.42 1.99 9.62
CA LYS A 80 -35.56 2.15 8.76
C LYS A 80 -35.39 1.37 7.48
N LEU A 81 -36.39 0.59 7.14
CA LEU A 81 -36.41 -0.27 5.96
C LEU A 81 -37.72 -0.08 5.20
N TYR A 82 -37.64 -0.17 3.88
CA TYR A 82 -38.74 0.00 2.97
C TYR A 82 -38.99 -1.30 2.22
N LYS A 83 -40.25 -1.78 2.30
CA LYS A 83 -40.68 -3.01 1.63
C LYS A 83 -40.71 -2.81 0.11
N THR A 84 -40.25 -3.81 -0.61
CA THR A 84 -40.26 -3.87 -2.06
C THR A 84 -41.23 -4.94 -2.56
N GLU A 85 -41.47 -5.01 -3.85
CA GLU A 85 -42.20 -6.13 -4.50
C GLU A 85 -41.31 -7.37 -4.73
N PHE A 86 -40.02 -7.30 -4.38
CA PHE A 86 -39.08 -8.41 -4.50
C PHE A 86 -39.16 -9.36 -3.29
N SER A 87 -38.84 -10.65 -3.52
CA SER A 87 -38.78 -11.66 -2.48
C SER A 87 -37.52 -12.52 -2.58
N PHE A 88 -37.06 -13.00 -1.47
CA PHE A 88 -35.99 -13.99 -1.39
C PHE A 88 -36.50 -15.42 -1.71
N ALA A 89 -35.60 -16.36 -1.93
CA ALA A 89 -35.94 -17.76 -2.25
C ALA A 89 -36.80 -18.44 -1.17
N ASP A 90 -36.73 -18.00 0.08
CA ASP A 90 -37.55 -18.49 1.21
C ASP A 90 -38.92 -17.81 1.30
N GLY A 91 -39.27 -16.98 0.31
CA GLY A 91 -40.57 -16.27 0.24
C GLY A 91 -40.64 -15.00 1.10
N LYS A 92 -39.62 -14.65 1.85
CA LYS A 92 -39.63 -13.41 2.63
C LYS A 92 -39.51 -12.19 1.73
N PRO A 93 -40.26 -11.11 2.04
CA PRO A 93 -40.17 -9.87 1.29
C PRO A 93 -38.79 -9.25 1.46
N ALA A 94 -38.21 -8.77 0.35
CA ALA A 94 -36.95 -8.05 0.37
C ALA A 94 -37.18 -6.55 0.68
N THR A 95 -36.26 -5.95 1.42
CA THR A 95 -36.31 -4.57 1.83
C THR A 95 -35.05 -3.82 1.41
N VAL A 96 -35.15 -2.50 1.32
CA VAL A 96 -34.04 -1.60 1.01
C VAL A 96 -34.04 -0.39 1.95
N PHE A 97 -32.96 0.39 1.92
CA PHE A 97 -32.80 1.64 2.68
C PHE A 97 -33.21 2.87 1.86
N SER A 98 -33.24 4.03 2.49
CA SER A 98 -33.24 5.35 1.82
C SER A 98 -32.07 6.19 2.31
N SER A 99 -31.37 6.83 1.38
CA SER A 99 -30.30 7.80 1.70
C SER A 99 -30.86 9.08 2.37
N HIS A 100 -32.17 9.32 2.24
CA HIS A 100 -32.84 10.46 2.86
C HIS A 100 -32.99 10.33 4.39
N ASP A 101 -32.86 9.13 4.92
CA ASP A 101 -32.93 8.87 6.35
C ASP A 101 -31.57 9.17 7.05
N GLU A 102 -31.61 10.02 8.08
CA GLU A 102 -30.44 10.36 8.87
C GLU A 102 -29.79 9.10 9.50
N SER A 103 -30.62 8.13 9.92
CA SER A 103 -30.10 6.87 10.48
C SER A 103 -29.37 5.98 9.46
N THR A 104 -29.69 6.09 8.17
CA THR A 104 -28.95 5.42 7.09
C THR A 104 -27.54 6.00 6.95
N VAL A 105 -27.46 7.33 6.89
CA VAL A 105 -26.17 8.02 6.81
C VAL A 105 -25.33 7.78 8.06
N ASP A 106 -25.94 7.79 9.26
CA ASP A 106 -25.28 7.53 10.53
C ASP A 106 -24.63 6.14 10.56
N VAL A 107 -25.34 5.09 10.10
CA VAL A 107 -24.75 3.72 10.06
C VAL A 107 -23.63 3.59 9.04
N HIS A 108 -23.71 4.27 7.91
CA HIS A 108 -22.63 4.29 6.91
C HIS A 108 -21.34 4.88 7.47
N PHE A 109 -21.40 6.01 8.17
CA PHE A 109 -20.21 6.62 8.80
C PHE A 109 -19.69 5.80 9.97
N ARG A 110 -20.58 5.10 10.71
CA ARG A 110 -20.15 4.13 11.72
C ARG A 110 -19.35 2.99 11.08
N TRP A 111 -19.81 2.41 9.96
CA TRP A 111 -19.03 1.39 9.24
C TRP A 111 -17.68 1.92 8.75
N MET A 112 -17.60 3.17 8.27
CA MET A 112 -16.31 3.76 7.90
C MET A 112 -15.34 3.78 9.08
N GLN A 113 -15.81 4.13 10.28
CA GLN A 113 -15.01 4.10 11.50
C GLN A 113 -14.60 2.67 11.87
N GLU A 114 -15.56 1.76 11.92
CA GLU A 114 -15.36 0.36 12.33
C GLU A 114 -14.35 -0.37 11.43
N TYR A 115 -14.36 -0.09 10.13
CA TYR A 115 -13.52 -0.77 9.14
C TYR A 115 -12.31 0.05 8.67
N GLY A 116 -12.14 1.27 9.14
CA GLY A 116 -10.93 2.08 8.88
C GLY A 116 -10.92 2.81 7.54
N LEU A 117 -12.07 3.00 6.87
CA LEU A 117 -12.19 3.93 5.75
C LEU A 117 -12.11 5.36 6.28
N ASP A 118 -11.24 6.19 5.71
CA ASP A 118 -10.93 7.50 6.28
C ASP A 118 -12.04 8.54 6.09
N GLY A 119 -12.87 8.40 5.08
CA GLY A 119 -13.98 9.31 4.82
C GLY A 119 -14.56 9.23 3.42
N VAL A 120 -15.32 10.26 3.03
CA VAL A 120 -16.02 10.30 1.75
C VAL A 120 -15.97 11.64 1.03
N PHE A 121 -16.12 11.55 -0.30
CA PHE A 121 -16.46 12.66 -1.17
C PHE A 121 -17.97 12.62 -1.44
N MET A 122 -18.70 13.58 -0.86
CA MET A 122 -20.17 13.70 -0.96
C MET A 122 -20.53 14.26 -2.31
N GLN A 123 -21.18 13.45 -3.14
CA GLN A 123 -21.60 13.84 -4.49
C GLN A 123 -22.70 14.90 -4.46
N ARG A 124 -22.58 15.89 -5.32
CA ARG A 124 -23.59 16.91 -5.62
C ARG A 124 -23.70 17.04 -7.14
N PHE A 125 -24.76 16.51 -7.70
CA PHE A 125 -25.00 16.53 -9.13
C PHE A 125 -25.58 17.88 -9.55
N ILE A 126 -24.99 18.51 -10.57
CA ILE A 126 -25.49 19.80 -11.07
C ILE A 126 -26.96 19.70 -11.53
N THR A 127 -27.31 18.55 -12.10
CA THR A 127 -28.71 18.26 -12.54
C THR A 127 -29.71 18.18 -11.39
N GLU A 128 -29.26 17.82 -10.20
CA GLU A 128 -30.08 17.70 -9.01
C GLU A 128 -30.22 19.04 -8.27
N ILE A 129 -29.13 19.79 -8.15
CA ILE A 129 -29.13 21.05 -7.41
C ILE A 129 -29.84 22.20 -8.18
N ARG A 130 -30.07 22.03 -9.50
CA ARG A 130 -30.82 23.02 -10.29
C ARG A 130 -32.35 22.99 -10.01
N ASN A 131 -32.83 21.94 -9.38
CA ASN A 131 -34.26 21.80 -9.05
C ASN A 131 -34.47 21.68 -7.53
N GLU A 132 -35.63 22.19 -7.08
CA GLU A 132 -35.96 22.31 -5.65
C GLU A 132 -35.96 20.95 -4.92
N SER A 133 -36.57 19.92 -5.53
CA SER A 133 -36.71 18.59 -4.94
C SER A 133 -35.32 17.91 -4.74
N GLY A 134 -34.47 17.98 -5.78
CA GLY A 134 -33.10 17.46 -5.70
C GLY A 134 -32.26 18.23 -4.69
N LEU A 135 -32.25 19.56 -4.76
CA LEU A 135 -31.54 20.43 -3.82
C LEU A 135 -31.91 20.14 -2.37
N LYS A 136 -33.24 20.01 -2.07
CA LYS A 136 -33.75 19.67 -0.75
C LYS A 136 -33.26 18.31 -0.26
N HIS A 137 -33.30 17.31 -1.14
CA HIS A 137 -32.81 15.97 -0.82
C HIS A 137 -31.31 15.98 -0.50
N PHE A 138 -30.48 16.48 -1.42
CA PHE A 138 -29.03 16.49 -1.24
C PHE A 138 -28.56 17.38 -0.08
N ASN A 139 -29.28 18.47 0.23
CA ASN A 139 -29.01 19.26 1.42
C ASN A 139 -29.29 18.48 2.72
N LYS A 140 -30.35 17.65 2.75
CA LYS A 140 -30.65 16.80 3.91
C LYS A 140 -29.61 15.71 4.09
N VAL A 141 -29.23 15.01 3.01
CA VAL A 141 -28.19 13.98 3.04
C VAL A 141 -26.85 14.58 3.49
N LEU A 142 -26.44 15.71 2.92
CA LEU A 142 -25.21 16.41 3.31
C LEU A 142 -25.22 16.83 4.78
N ASN A 143 -26.38 17.34 5.28
CA ASN A 143 -26.51 17.71 6.70
C ASN A 143 -26.32 16.49 7.63
N SER A 144 -26.91 15.35 7.26
CA SER A 144 -26.74 14.10 8.01
C SER A 144 -25.29 13.60 7.94
N ALA A 145 -24.66 13.71 6.78
CA ALA A 145 -23.26 13.33 6.57
C ALA A 145 -22.28 14.20 7.37
N MET A 146 -22.48 15.53 7.39
CA MET A 146 -21.65 16.45 8.19
C MET A 146 -21.71 16.14 9.68
N LYS A 147 -22.93 15.86 10.21
CA LYS A 147 -23.11 15.45 11.61
C LYS A 147 -22.42 14.13 11.90
N SER A 148 -22.61 13.13 11.02
CA SER A 148 -22.03 11.80 11.21
C SER A 148 -20.51 11.80 11.02
N ALA A 149 -19.97 12.60 10.11
CA ALA A 149 -18.54 12.78 9.92
C ALA A 149 -17.87 13.28 11.21
N ASN A 150 -18.41 14.33 11.83
CA ASN A 150 -17.89 14.84 13.09
C ASN A 150 -18.10 13.84 14.26
N LYS A 151 -19.24 13.11 14.29
CA LYS A 151 -19.51 12.10 15.32
C LYS A 151 -18.54 10.92 15.30
N TYR A 152 -18.21 10.45 14.12
CA TYR A 152 -17.36 9.26 13.92
C TYR A 152 -15.93 9.60 13.52
N GLU A 153 -15.57 10.88 13.53
CA GLU A 153 -14.23 11.36 13.15
C GLU A 153 -13.79 10.82 11.79
N ARG A 154 -14.63 11.03 10.77
CA ARG A 154 -14.34 10.66 9.37
C ARG A 154 -14.24 11.91 8.52
N ALA A 155 -13.29 11.91 7.56
CA ALA A 155 -13.14 13.03 6.63
C ALA A 155 -14.38 13.16 5.73
N ILE A 156 -14.75 14.38 5.40
CA ILE A 156 -15.82 14.68 4.46
C ILE A 156 -15.42 15.82 3.53
N CYS A 157 -15.68 15.67 2.23
CA CYS A 157 -15.43 16.67 1.20
C CYS A 157 -16.63 16.76 0.25
N VAL A 158 -16.98 17.94 -0.19
CA VAL A 158 -18.03 18.14 -1.22
C VAL A 158 -17.42 17.89 -2.60
N MET A 159 -18.13 17.11 -3.42
CA MET A 159 -17.74 16.78 -4.79
C MET A 159 -18.87 17.07 -5.77
N TYR A 160 -18.65 17.97 -6.70
CA TYR A 160 -19.60 18.29 -7.77
C TYR A 160 -19.41 17.39 -8.98
N ASP A 161 -20.50 16.80 -9.46
CA ASP A 161 -20.57 16.10 -10.75
C ASP A 161 -21.23 17.02 -11.77
N LEU A 162 -20.47 17.34 -12.81
CA LEU A 162 -20.90 18.25 -13.89
C LEU A 162 -21.73 17.54 -14.98
N SER A 163 -22.03 16.25 -14.87
CA SER A 163 -22.83 15.53 -15.86
C SER A 163 -24.16 16.22 -16.13
N GLY A 164 -24.43 16.51 -17.40
CA GLY A 164 -25.66 17.21 -17.82
C GLY A 164 -25.70 18.72 -17.53
N MET A 165 -24.59 19.32 -17.09
CA MET A 165 -24.46 20.78 -16.94
C MET A 165 -24.71 21.50 -18.27
N GLN A 166 -25.32 22.64 -18.21
CA GLN A 166 -25.52 23.55 -19.36
C GLN A 166 -24.60 24.76 -19.23
N PRO A 167 -24.19 25.41 -20.35
CA PRO A 167 -23.44 26.66 -20.27
C PRO A 167 -24.20 27.72 -19.46
N GLY A 168 -23.54 28.42 -18.56
CA GLY A 168 -24.11 29.39 -17.63
C GLY A 168 -24.49 28.81 -16.25
N GLU A 169 -24.50 27.49 -16.07
CA GLU A 169 -24.82 26.87 -14.79
C GLU A 169 -23.61 26.78 -13.83
N GLU A 170 -22.42 27.15 -14.29
CA GLU A 170 -21.25 27.29 -13.42
C GLU A 170 -21.49 28.20 -12.22
N GLN A 171 -22.31 29.26 -12.39
CA GLN A 171 -22.68 30.17 -11.31
C GLN A 171 -23.58 29.50 -10.26
N LEU A 172 -24.39 28.50 -10.66
CA LEU A 172 -25.21 27.71 -9.73
C LEU A 172 -24.30 26.94 -8.76
N LEU A 173 -23.27 26.28 -9.27
CA LEU A 173 -22.26 25.57 -8.45
C LEU A 173 -21.54 26.54 -7.50
N LEU A 174 -21.05 27.66 -8.01
CA LEU A 174 -20.30 28.64 -7.21
C LEU A 174 -21.14 29.26 -6.09
N LYS A 175 -22.42 29.47 -6.32
CA LYS A 175 -23.38 29.94 -5.30
C LYS A 175 -23.65 28.83 -4.28
N ASP A 176 -23.92 27.60 -4.72
CA ASP A 176 -24.22 26.47 -3.86
C ASP A 176 -23.06 26.17 -2.87
N ILE A 177 -21.81 26.17 -3.35
CA ILE A 177 -20.66 25.94 -2.46
C ILE A 177 -20.46 27.09 -1.47
N ALA A 178 -20.72 28.33 -1.87
CA ALA A 178 -20.65 29.47 -0.96
C ALA A 178 -21.66 29.32 0.19
N GLU A 179 -22.93 28.95 -0.12
CA GLU A 179 -23.97 28.71 0.87
C GLU A 179 -23.62 27.53 1.80
N ILE A 180 -23.04 26.44 1.26
CA ILE A 180 -22.58 25.28 2.02
C ILE A 180 -21.42 25.70 2.93
N ALA A 181 -20.47 26.47 2.44
CA ALA A 181 -19.33 26.92 3.20
C ALA A 181 -19.72 27.77 4.42
N ASP A 182 -20.69 28.67 4.24
CA ASP A 182 -21.21 29.48 5.34
C ASP A 182 -22.01 28.63 6.33
N ARG A 183 -22.93 27.79 5.83
CA ARG A 183 -23.80 26.92 6.66
C ARG A 183 -23.03 25.97 7.57
N TYR A 184 -21.97 25.36 7.08
CA TYR A 184 -21.19 24.36 7.78
C TYR A 184 -19.82 24.88 8.25
N SER A 185 -19.56 26.18 8.14
CA SER A 185 -18.29 26.80 8.54
C SER A 185 -17.06 26.10 7.92
N LEU A 186 -17.10 25.77 6.62
CA LEU A 186 -16.04 24.99 5.96
C LEU A 186 -14.67 25.68 6.01
N LYS A 187 -14.63 27.01 6.16
CA LYS A 187 -13.40 27.81 6.24
C LYS A 187 -12.88 27.96 7.69
N ASP A 188 -13.57 27.40 8.66
CA ASP A 188 -13.17 27.39 10.07
C ASP A 188 -13.00 25.95 10.52
N HIS A 189 -11.78 25.44 10.39
CA HIS A 189 -11.45 24.04 10.69
C HIS A 189 -11.69 23.66 12.17
N ALA A 190 -11.68 24.62 13.07
CA ALA A 190 -12.01 24.37 14.48
C ALA A 190 -13.50 24.09 14.70
N LYS A 191 -14.39 24.72 13.89
CA LYS A 191 -15.83 24.50 13.93
C LYS A 191 -16.29 23.26 13.18
N ASN A 192 -15.55 22.86 12.14
CA ASN A 192 -15.85 21.65 11.36
C ASN A 192 -14.56 20.84 11.12
N PRO A 193 -14.03 20.14 12.14
CA PRO A 193 -12.74 19.44 12.07
C PRO A 193 -12.73 18.26 11.09
N SER A 194 -13.89 17.68 10.79
CA SER A 194 -14.02 16.58 9.83
C SER A 194 -14.02 17.04 8.36
N TYR A 195 -14.21 18.34 8.08
CA TYR A 195 -14.12 18.78 6.69
C TYR A 195 -12.68 18.70 6.19
N LEU A 196 -12.51 18.08 5.02
CA LEU A 196 -11.18 17.83 4.45
C LEU A 196 -10.54 19.13 3.95
N TYR A 197 -9.32 19.39 4.42
CA TYR A 197 -8.45 20.44 3.91
C TYR A 197 -7.36 19.86 3.01
N HIS A 198 -6.79 20.69 2.19
CA HIS A 198 -5.57 20.40 1.44
C HIS A 198 -4.83 21.69 1.14
N ASN A 199 -3.50 21.71 1.25
CA ASN A 199 -2.67 22.93 1.11
C ASN A 199 -3.18 24.11 1.97
N GLY A 200 -3.64 23.83 3.19
CA GLY A 200 -4.11 24.84 4.16
C GLY A 200 -5.49 25.46 3.85
N LYS A 201 -6.24 24.92 2.89
CA LYS A 201 -7.57 25.40 2.48
C LYS A 201 -8.58 24.26 2.46
N PRO A 202 -9.89 24.55 2.70
CA PRO A 202 -10.93 23.54 2.53
C PRO A 202 -10.96 23.03 1.08
N LEU A 203 -11.02 21.70 0.91
CA LEU A 203 -11.01 21.07 -0.42
C LEU A 203 -12.42 20.99 -1.01
N VAL A 204 -12.52 21.26 -2.29
CA VAL A 204 -13.72 20.99 -3.11
C VAL A 204 -13.29 20.18 -4.33
N THR A 205 -14.08 19.17 -4.68
CA THR A 205 -13.84 18.34 -5.85
C THR A 205 -14.82 18.68 -6.96
N VAL A 206 -14.32 18.70 -8.21
CA VAL A 206 -15.14 18.90 -9.42
C VAL A 206 -14.82 17.77 -10.39
N TRP A 207 -15.81 16.92 -10.68
CA TRP A 207 -15.68 15.81 -11.63
C TRP A 207 -16.37 16.15 -12.94
N GLY A 208 -15.77 15.66 -14.03
CA GLY A 208 -16.41 15.74 -15.34
C GLY A 208 -15.72 16.69 -16.31
N VAL A 209 -14.48 17.08 -16.07
CA VAL A 209 -13.73 18.06 -16.89
C VAL A 209 -12.88 17.35 -17.95
N GLY A 210 -13.00 17.75 -19.20
CA GLY A 210 -12.16 17.30 -20.32
C GLY A 210 -12.58 15.96 -20.95
N PHE A 211 -13.81 15.47 -20.70
CA PHE A 211 -14.32 14.24 -21.32
C PHE A 211 -14.79 14.48 -22.76
N ASN A 212 -14.38 13.60 -23.67
CA ASN A 212 -14.78 13.59 -25.09
C ASN A 212 -16.05 12.74 -25.28
N ASP A 213 -17.16 13.15 -24.64
CA ASP A 213 -18.46 12.44 -24.66
C ASP A 213 -19.65 13.35 -25.04
N ASN A 214 -19.38 14.39 -25.83
CA ASN A 214 -20.37 15.33 -26.33
C ASN A 214 -21.09 16.14 -25.22
N ARG A 215 -20.39 16.53 -24.16
CA ARG A 215 -20.90 17.41 -23.11
C ARG A 215 -21.28 18.77 -23.69
N ARG A 216 -22.31 19.40 -23.11
CA ARG A 216 -22.77 20.72 -23.55
C ARG A 216 -21.91 21.86 -22.98
N TYR A 217 -21.04 21.60 -22.05
CA TYR A 217 -20.04 22.49 -21.50
C TYR A 217 -18.65 21.99 -21.87
N GLY A 218 -17.66 22.87 -21.81
CA GLY A 218 -16.28 22.55 -22.15
C GLY A 218 -15.28 23.12 -21.16
N LEU A 219 -14.03 23.22 -21.58
CA LEU A 219 -12.94 23.71 -20.73
C LEU A 219 -13.09 25.17 -20.34
N LYS A 220 -13.87 25.97 -21.08
CA LYS A 220 -14.16 27.37 -20.73
C LYS A 220 -15.00 27.47 -19.46
N GLU A 221 -16.08 26.74 -19.40
CA GLU A 221 -16.97 26.67 -18.22
C GLU A 221 -16.24 26.06 -17.03
N ALA A 222 -15.45 25.01 -17.26
CA ALA A 222 -14.58 24.40 -16.25
C ALA A 222 -13.56 25.41 -15.67
N ALA A 223 -12.96 26.23 -16.52
CA ALA A 223 -12.05 27.32 -16.08
C ALA A 223 -12.78 28.30 -15.16
N HIS A 224 -14.00 28.73 -15.49
CA HIS A 224 -14.79 29.64 -14.64
C HIS A 224 -15.08 29.01 -13.26
N ILE A 225 -15.40 27.71 -13.21
CA ILE A 225 -15.61 26.99 -11.94
C ILE A 225 -14.32 26.97 -11.12
N ILE A 226 -13.20 26.56 -11.70
CA ILE A 226 -11.92 26.45 -11.00
C ILE A 226 -11.48 27.82 -10.47
N ASP A 227 -11.49 28.84 -11.31
CA ASP A 227 -11.09 30.20 -10.93
C ASP A 227 -12.05 30.78 -9.86
N GLY A 228 -13.36 30.50 -9.96
CA GLY A 228 -14.36 30.89 -8.96
C GLY A 228 -14.16 30.21 -7.60
N LEU A 229 -13.88 28.92 -7.57
CA LEU A 229 -13.58 28.16 -6.34
C LEU A 229 -12.29 28.68 -5.68
N LYS A 230 -11.23 28.86 -6.45
CA LYS A 230 -9.96 29.39 -5.93
C LYS A 230 -10.09 30.82 -5.41
N SER A 231 -10.89 31.68 -6.08
CA SER A 231 -11.19 33.03 -5.61
C SER A 231 -11.98 33.04 -4.30
N GLN A 232 -12.83 32.04 -4.08
CA GLN A 232 -13.54 31.80 -2.82
C GLN A 232 -12.66 31.21 -1.72
N GLY A 233 -11.38 30.87 -2.00
CA GLY A 233 -10.41 30.39 -1.01
C GLY A 233 -10.42 28.86 -0.82
N PHE A 234 -10.87 28.09 -1.80
CA PHE A 234 -10.81 26.63 -1.78
C PHE A 234 -9.53 26.08 -2.43
N SER A 235 -9.07 24.91 -1.96
CA SER A 235 -8.27 24.00 -2.75
C SER A 235 -9.20 23.20 -3.67
N VAL A 236 -8.70 22.78 -4.84
CA VAL A 236 -9.52 22.12 -5.85
C VAL A 236 -8.91 20.79 -6.25
N MET A 237 -9.70 19.71 -6.17
CA MET A 237 -9.41 18.44 -6.81
C MET A 237 -10.24 18.33 -8.11
N LEU A 238 -9.57 17.94 -9.21
CA LEU A 238 -10.18 17.87 -10.53
C LEU A 238 -10.32 16.41 -10.99
N GLY A 239 -11.55 15.97 -11.26
CA GLY A 239 -11.86 14.68 -11.88
C GLY A 239 -11.83 14.78 -13.40
N VAL A 240 -10.91 14.02 -14.03
CA VAL A 240 -10.59 14.07 -15.47
C VAL A 240 -10.74 12.69 -16.12
N PRO A 241 -10.81 12.57 -17.47
CA PRO A 241 -10.87 11.28 -18.13
C PRO A 241 -9.56 10.49 -18.00
N THR A 242 -9.61 9.19 -18.39
CA THR A 242 -8.47 8.26 -18.26
C THR A 242 -7.23 8.71 -19.03
N GLN A 243 -7.43 9.20 -20.26
CA GLN A 243 -6.34 9.56 -21.19
C GLN A 243 -5.95 11.06 -21.14
N TRP A 244 -6.22 11.72 -19.99
CA TRP A 244 -5.98 13.15 -19.78
C TRP A 244 -4.56 13.60 -20.12
N ARG A 245 -3.54 12.74 -19.87
CA ARG A 245 -2.13 13.08 -20.07
C ARG A 245 -1.76 13.09 -21.56
N THR A 246 -2.34 12.21 -22.34
CA THR A 246 -2.08 12.06 -23.78
C THR A 246 -3.09 12.78 -24.67
N LEU A 247 -4.16 13.36 -24.09
CA LEU A 247 -5.21 14.13 -24.77
C LEU A 247 -5.85 13.38 -25.95
N ASN A 248 -6.16 12.10 -25.75
CA ASN A 248 -6.79 11.22 -26.74
C ASN A 248 -7.84 10.29 -26.11
N GLY A 249 -8.41 9.38 -26.88
CA GLY A 249 -9.36 8.38 -26.40
C GLY A 249 -10.62 9.00 -25.80
N ASP A 250 -10.81 8.88 -24.49
CA ASP A 250 -11.95 9.45 -23.75
C ASP A 250 -11.75 10.93 -23.37
N THR A 251 -10.65 11.55 -23.80
CA THR A 251 -10.23 12.91 -23.45
C THR A 251 -10.33 13.85 -24.65
N GLU A 252 -10.79 15.09 -24.41
CA GLU A 252 -10.70 16.16 -25.39
C GLU A 252 -9.23 16.40 -25.79
N SER A 253 -8.97 16.62 -27.08
CA SER A 253 -7.62 16.83 -27.59
C SER A 253 -7.09 18.26 -27.39
N ASP A 254 -7.67 19.03 -26.49
CA ASP A 254 -7.34 20.42 -26.22
C ASP A 254 -6.30 20.55 -25.09
N PRO A 255 -5.09 21.12 -25.37
CA PRO A 255 -4.03 21.24 -24.39
C PRO A 255 -4.35 22.19 -23.21
N ARG A 256 -5.41 23.03 -23.31
CA ARG A 256 -5.90 23.83 -22.18
C ARG A 256 -6.31 22.97 -20.98
N LEU A 257 -6.64 21.69 -21.20
CA LEU A 257 -6.90 20.76 -20.08
C LEU A 257 -5.69 20.66 -19.13
N HIS A 258 -4.48 20.58 -19.67
CA HIS A 258 -3.26 20.56 -18.85
C HIS A 258 -3.05 21.87 -18.08
N GLU A 259 -3.44 23.01 -18.66
CA GLU A 259 -3.37 24.30 -17.96
C GLU A 259 -4.32 24.35 -16.78
N LEU A 260 -5.55 23.83 -16.95
CA LEU A 260 -6.54 23.72 -15.88
C LEU A 260 -6.08 22.78 -14.78
N ILE A 261 -5.51 21.62 -15.12
CA ILE A 261 -4.96 20.68 -14.16
C ILE A 261 -3.86 21.35 -13.31
N ARG A 262 -2.95 22.11 -13.93
CA ARG A 262 -1.87 22.83 -13.19
C ARG A 262 -2.39 23.94 -12.27
N LYS A 263 -3.60 24.45 -12.50
CA LYS A 263 -4.26 25.41 -11.59
C LYS A 263 -4.85 24.74 -10.35
N CYS A 264 -5.11 23.43 -10.42
CA CYS A 264 -5.70 22.67 -9.33
C CYS A 264 -4.64 22.12 -8.37
N ASP A 265 -5.06 21.73 -7.18
CA ASP A 265 -4.18 21.22 -6.14
C ASP A 265 -4.01 19.70 -6.27
N ILE A 266 -5.07 19.00 -6.69
CA ILE A 266 -5.10 17.54 -6.87
C ILE A 266 -5.79 17.22 -8.19
N MET A 267 -5.36 16.16 -8.86
CA MET A 267 -6.08 15.57 -9.97
C MET A 267 -6.41 14.09 -9.72
N MET A 268 -7.55 13.63 -10.26
CA MET A 268 -8.08 12.29 -10.11
C MET A 268 -8.64 11.79 -11.45
N PRO A 269 -7.94 10.86 -12.16
CA PRO A 269 -8.45 10.26 -13.38
C PRO A 269 -9.58 9.26 -13.10
N TRP A 270 -10.57 9.19 -13.99
CA TRP A 270 -11.70 8.30 -13.85
C TRP A 270 -11.45 6.97 -14.56
N PHE A 271 -11.32 5.89 -13.77
CA PHE A 271 -11.00 4.55 -14.28
C PHE A 271 -12.16 3.55 -14.24
N VAL A 272 -13.31 3.89 -13.64
CA VAL A 272 -14.44 2.95 -13.53
C VAL A 272 -14.85 2.42 -14.91
N GLY A 273 -14.92 1.09 -15.04
CA GLY A 273 -15.31 0.44 -16.27
C GLY A 273 -14.26 0.40 -17.38
N ARG A 274 -13.03 0.92 -17.16
CA ARG A 274 -12.00 1.04 -18.21
C ARG A 274 -11.13 -0.19 -18.35
N TYR A 275 -11.04 -1.04 -17.34
CA TYR A 275 -10.21 -2.25 -17.32
C TYR A 275 -10.82 -3.31 -16.40
N ASN A 276 -10.34 -4.52 -16.55
CA ASN A 276 -10.57 -5.65 -15.66
C ASN A 276 -9.22 -6.19 -15.14
N GLU A 277 -9.22 -7.24 -14.33
CA GLU A 277 -8.03 -7.83 -13.73
C GLU A 277 -6.95 -8.20 -14.76
N THR A 278 -7.35 -8.76 -15.91
CA THR A 278 -6.43 -9.17 -16.99
C THR A 278 -5.75 -7.97 -17.66
N THR A 279 -6.47 -6.87 -17.85
CA THR A 279 -5.96 -5.67 -18.53
C THR A 279 -5.34 -4.64 -17.60
N TYR A 280 -5.49 -4.80 -16.27
CA TYR A 280 -4.98 -3.89 -15.26
C TYR A 280 -3.47 -3.60 -15.35
N PRO A 281 -2.55 -4.57 -15.66
CA PRO A 281 -1.12 -4.26 -15.74
C PRO A 281 -0.77 -3.10 -16.67
N LYS A 282 -1.53 -2.94 -17.76
CA LYS A 282 -1.38 -1.78 -18.66
C LYS A 282 -1.77 -0.46 -17.99
N TYR A 283 -2.81 -0.49 -17.15
CA TYR A 283 -3.28 0.70 -16.42
C TYR A 283 -2.42 0.99 -15.19
N GLN A 284 -1.80 -0.03 -14.60
CA GLN A 284 -0.79 0.15 -13.57
C GLN A 284 0.35 1.04 -14.07
N LYS A 285 0.90 0.71 -15.25
CA LYS A 285 1.93 1.53 -15.90
C LYS A 285 1.45 2.96 -16.20
N LEU A 286 0.19 3.12 -16.62
CA LEU A 286 -0.40 4.44 -16.85
C LEU A 286 -0.42 5.27 -15.56
N VAL A 287 -0.81 4.68 -14.43
CA VAL A 287 -0.82 5.34 -13.11
C VAL A 287 0.60 5.76 -12.70
N GLU A 288 1.60 4.91 -12.92
CA GLU A 288 3.01 5.24 -12.64
C GLU A 288 3.47 6.45 -13.44
N GLU A 289 3.20 6.47 -14.76
CA GLU A 289 3.54 7.59 -15.65
C GLU A 289 2.77 8.87 -15.28
N ASP A 290 1.51 8.74 -14.87
CA ASP A 290 0.66 9.86 -14.44
C ASP A 290 1.19 10.48 -13.15
N ILE A 291 1.60 9.68 -12.16
CA ILE A 291 2.23 10.15 -10.91
C ILE A 291 3.53 10.90 -11.21
N GLN A 292 4.36 10.40 -12.14
CA GLN A 292 5.59 11.09 -12.54
C GLN A 292 5.30 12.46 -13.17
N TRP A 293 4.28 12.53 -14.06
CA TRP A 293 3.85 13.78 -14.65
C TRP A 293 3.35 14.77 -13.59
N ALA A 294 2.52 14.30 -12.66
CA ALA A 294 1.95 15.10 -11.59
C ALA A 294 3.04 15.71 -10.69
N LYS A 295 4.00 14.89 -10.24
CA LYS A 295 5.19 15.34 -9.48
C LYS A 295 5.96 16.42 -10.23
N LYS A 296 6.24 16.23 -11.53
CA LYS A 296 6.95 17.22 -12.37
C LYS A 296 6.20 18.54 -12.49
N ASN A 297 4.87 18.53 -12.44
CA ASN A 297 4.02 19.70 -12.60
C ASN A 297 3.49 20.27 -11.26
N GLN A 298 3.96 19.74 -10.12
CA GLN A 298 3.58 20.17 -8.76
C GLN A 298 2.06 20.12 -8.51
N VAL A 299 1.41 19.06 -9.01
CA VAL A 299 0.00 18.73 -8.76
C VAL A 299 -0.03 17.39 -8.06
N ASP A 300 -0.80 17.26 -6.98
CA ASP A 300 -0.97 15.97 -6.31
C ASP A 300 -1.88 15.05 -7.14
N TYR A 301 -1.68 13.73 -7.01
CA TYR A 301 -2.38 12.73 -7.80
C TYR A 301 -3.13 11.75 -6.89
N ALA A 302 -4.43 11.62 -7.11
CA ALA A 302 -5.28 10.64 -6.43
C ALA A 302 -5.68 9.53 -7.42
N PRO A 303 -5.00 8.37 -7.45
CA PRO A 303 -5.43 7.25 -8.26
C PRO A 303 -6.81 6.77 -7.81
N LEU A 304 -7.66 6.43 -8.80
CA LEU A 304 -8.96 5.87 -8.56
C LEU A 304 -8.91 4.35 -8.67
N VAL A 305 -9.53 3.64 -7.72
CA VAL A 305 -9.71 2.19 -7.72
C VAL A 305 -11.18 1.83 -7.56
N PHE A 306 -11.60 0.66 -8.04
CA PHE A 306 -12.99 0.22 -7.96
C PHE A 306 -13.10 -1.31 -7.80
N PRO A 307 -14.14 -1.82 -7.07
CA PRO A 307 -14.20 -3.24 -6.72
C PRO A 307 -14.64 -4.17 -7.84
N GLY A 308 -15.34 -3.65 -8.81
CA GLY A 308 -15.98 -4.31 -9.94
C GLY A 308 -16.99 -3.38 -10.57
N PHE A 309 -17.66 -3.81 -11.62
CA PHE A 309 -18.61 -2.97 -12.36
C PHE A 309 -19.69 -3.80 -13.03
N SER A 310 -20.95 -3.33 -13.00
CA SER A 310 -22.08 -3.98 -13.65
C SER A 310 -23.18 -2.98 -14.02
N TRP A 311 -23.65 -3.04 -15.25
CA TRP A 311 -24.77 -2.29 -15.78
C TRP A 311 -25.96 -3.17 -16.19
N GLY A 312 -26.07 -4.36 -15.61
CA GLY A 312 -27.04 -5.36 -16.03
C GLY A 312 -28.48 -4.86 -16.01
N ASN A 313 -28.94 -4.39 -14.87
CA ASN A 313 -30.30 -3.86 -14.70
C ASN A 313 -30.42 -2.41 -15.19
N LEU A 314 -29.41 -1.57 -15.01
CA LEU A 314 -29.45 -0.15 -15.37
C LEU A 314 -29.55 0.08 -16.90
N LYS A 315 -28.80 -0.67 -17.69
CA LYS A 315 -28.74 -0.51 -19.16
C LYS A 315 -29.46 -1.61 -19.94
N GLY A 316 -29.95 -2.67 -19.28
CA GLY A 316 -30.55 -3.84 -19.91
C GLY A 316 -29.49 -4.91 -20.27
N LYS A 317 -29.94 -5.99 -20.89
CA LYS A 317 -29.27 -7.29 -20.96
C LYS A 317 -27.87 -7.38 -21.62
N ASP A 318 -27.32 -6.34 -22.14
CA ASP A 318 -25.99 -6.37 -22.73
C ASP A 318 -24.92 -6.18 -21.66
N HIS A 319 -24.49 -7.30 -21.03
CA HIS A 319 -23.48 -7.35 -19.98
C HIS A 319 -22.04 -7.29 -20.48
N ASN A 320 -21.77 -6.77 -21.68
CA ASN A 320 -20.42 -6.68 -22.24
C ASN A 320 -19.47 -5.80 -21.43
N SER A 321 -19.98 -5.05 -20.46
CA SER A 321 -19.21 -4.21 -19.54
C SER A 321 -19.17 -4.73 -18.11
N PHE A 322 -19.55 -5.99 -17.85
CA PHE A 322 -19.44 -6.59 -16.53
C PHE A 322 -17.97 -6.86 -16.17
N ILE A 323 -17.54 -6.31 -15.03
CA ILE A 323 -16.20 -6.53 -14.47
C ILE A 323 -16.35 -7.26 -13.15
N PRO A 324 -15.92 -8.54 -13.07
CA PRO A 324 -16.06 -9.35 -11.86
C PRO A 324 -15.28 -8.77 -10.69
N ARG A 325 -15.80 -8.95 -9.50
CA ARG A 325 -15.17 -8.50 -8.25
C ARG A 325 -14.06 -9.46 -7.77
N ASN A 326 -14.10 -10.72 -8.22
CA ASN A 326 -13.13 -11.79 -7.97
C ASN A 326 -12.77 -11.91 -6.47
N LYS A 327 -13.80 -11.99 -5.62
CA LYS A 327 -13.63 -12.08 -4.15
C LYS A 327 -12.73 -10.97 -3.57
N GLY A 328 -12.70 -9.81 -4.20
CA GLY A 328 -11.90 -8.65 -3.77
C GLY A 328 -10.47 -8.61 -4.30
N SER A 329 -9.96 -9.65 -4.98
CA SER A 329 -8.59 -9.66 -5.53
C SER A 329 -8.38 -8.53 -6.54
N PHE A 330 -9.39 -8.24 -7.37
CA PHE A 330 -9.34 -7.15 -8.33
C PHE A 330 -9.18 -5.77 -7.66
N LEU A 331 -9.95 -5.49 -6.60
CA LEU A 331 -9.79 -4.24 -5.82
C LEU A 331 -8.43 -4.19 -5.12
N TRP A 332 -8.03 -5.30 -4.49
CA TRP A 332 -6.77 -5.38 -3.76
C TRP A 332 -5.56 -5.13 -4.67
N THR A 333 -5.54 -5.72 -5.85
CA THR A 333 -4.48 -5.53 -6.85
C THR A 333 -4.33 -4.05 -7.23
N GLN A 334 -5.45 -3.33 -7.40
CA GLN A 334 -5.43 -1.90 -7.72
C GLN A 334 -4.93 -1.04 -6.53
N LEU A 335 -5.43 -1.32 -5.31
CA LEU A 335 -5.00 -0.62 -4.10
C LEU A 335 -3.48 -0.75 -3.90
N MET A 336 -2.98 -1.98 -3.98
CA MET A 336 -1.56 -2.25 -3.84
C MET A 336 -0.74 -1.70 -5.01
N GLY A 337 -1.29 -1.74 -6.22
CA GLY A 337 -0.68 -1.13 -7.40
C GLY A 337 -0.50 0.38 -7.27
N ALA A 338 -1.53 1.07 -6.77
CA ALA A 338 -1.47 2.51 -6.51
C ALA A 338 -0.40 2.85 -5.45
N ILE A 339 -0.36 2.10 -4.34
CA ILE A 339 0.62 2.31 -3.27
C ILE A 339 2.05 2.06 -3.80
N ARG A 340 2.28 0.99 -4.56
CA ARG A 340 3.59 0.71 -5.20
C ARG A 340 4.03 1.79 -6.18
N ALA A 341 3.09 2.36 -6.93
CA ALA A 341 3.37 3.48 -7.83
C ALA A 341 3.75 4.77 -7.07
N GLY A 342 3.68 4.77 -5.75
CA GLY A 342 4.00 5.91 -4.89
C GLY A 342 2.83 6.89 -4.73
N ALA A 343 1.59 6.40 -4.76
CA ALA A 343 0.42 7.20 -4.41
C ALA A 343 0.48 7.61 -2.93
N GLU A 344 0.14 8.87 -2.67
CA GLU A 344 0.06 9.40 -1.30
C GLU A 344 -1.39 9.48 -0.78
N MET A 345 -2.38 9.24 -1.65
CA MET A 345 -3.82 9.23 -1.38
C MET A 345 -4.53 8.34 -2.38
N ILE A 346 -5.71 7.81 -2.06
CA ILE A 346 -6.46 6.93 -2.97
C ILE A 346 -7.95 7.26 -2.93
N TYR A 347 -8.57 7.35 -4.12
CA TYR A 347 -10.02 7.47 -4.29
C TYR A 347 -10.64 6.12 -4.63
N VAL A 348 -11.68 5.70 -3.88
CA VAL A 348 -12.43 4.47 -4.13
C VAL A 348 -13.79 4.81 -4.74
N ALA A 349 -14.07 4.30 -5.91
CA ALA A 349 -15.36 4.40 -6.56
C ALA A 349 -16.13 3.08 -6.38
N MET A 350 -17.26 3.02 -5.65
CA MET A 350 -17.92 4.04 -4.82
C MET A 350 -18.29 3.42 -3.46
N PHE A 351 -18.67 4.20 -2.46
CA PHE A 351 -19.11 3.67 -1.18
C PHE A 351 -20.45 2.92 -1.30
N ASP A 352 -21.48 3.55 -1.89
CA ASP A 352 -22.89 3.11 -1.85
C ASP A 352 -23.55 2.86 -3.23
N GLU A 353 -22.80 2.83 -4.32
CA GLU A 353 -23.35 2.73 -5.69
C GLU A 353 -23.66 1.29 -6.10
N ILE A 354 -24.86 0.84 -5.74
CA ILE A 354 -25.36 -0.52 -6.04
C ILE A 354 -25.95 -0.68 -7.45
N ASP A 355 -26.26 0.40 -8.13
CA ASP A 355 -26.85 0.43 -9.49
C ASP A 355 -25.77 0.29 -10.59
N GLU A 356 -24.50 0.60 -10.29
CA GLU A 356 -23.37 0.30 -11.18
C GLU A 356 -22.45 -0.82 -10.69
N GLY A 357 -22.81 -1.49 -9.60
CA GLY A 357 -22.06 -2.61 -9.05
C GLY A 357 -20.72 -2.22 -8.42
N THR A 358 -20.48 -0.93 -8.14
CA THR A 358 -19.22 -0.41 -7.58
C THR A 358 -19.23 -0.26 -6.06
N ALA A 359 -20.36 -0.50 -5.39
CA ALA A 359 -20.48 -0.32 -3.94
C ALA A 359 -19.48 -1.17 -3.14
N ILE A 360 -18.77 -0.54 -2.18
CA ILE A 360 -17.91 -1.24 -1.20
C ILE A 360 -18.58 -1.42 0.15
N PHE A 361 -19.71 -0.77 0.41
CA PHE A 361 -20.48 -0.95 1.64
C PHE A 361 -21.04 -2.37 1.76
N LYS A 362 -21.71 -2.69 2.88
CA LYS A 362 -22.22 -4.04 3.13
C LYS A 362 -23.31 -4.43 2.11
N CYS A 363 -22.97 -5.39 1.25
CA CYS A 363 -23.91 -6.00 0.30
C CYS A 363 -24.36 -7.39 0.78
N ALA A 364 -25.55 -7.81 0.32
CA ALA A 364 -26.15 -9.07 0.73
C ALA A 364 -25.53 -10.29 0.05
N LYS A 365 -25.32 -11.36 0.83
CA LYS A 365 -24.92 -12.67 0.31
C LYS A 365 -26.08 -13.39 -0.41
N LYS A 366 -27.29 -13.19 0.08
CA LYS A 366 -28.53 -13.71 -0.52
C LYS A 366 -29.27 -12.56 -1.16
N VAL A 367 -29.55 -12.70 -2.44
CA VAL A 367 -30.24 -11.68 -3.25
C VAL A 367 -31.65 -12.12 -3.54
N PRO A 368 -32.59 -11.19 -3.85
CA PRO A 368 -33.92 -11.54 -4.28
C PRO A 368 -33.90 -12.39 -5.56
N VAL A 369 -34.92 -13.26 -5.71
CA VAL A 369 -35.07 -14.13 -6.87
C VAL A 369 -36.26 -13.73 -7.72
N GLY A 370 -36.25 -14.07 -9.01
CA GLY A 370 -37.38 -13.81 -9.93
C GLY A 370 -36.91 -13.31 -11.29
N LYS A 371 -37.67 -12.34 -11.85
CA LYS A 371 -37.47 -11.82 -13.21
C LYS A 371 -36.25 -10.88 -13.35
N SER A 372 -35.83 -10.25 -12.25
CA SER A 372 -34.59 -9.44 -12.21
C SER A 372 -33.42 -10.31 -11.77
N THR A 373 -32.24 -10.03 -12.33
CA THR A 373 -30.99 -10.70 -11.96
C THR A 373 -30.16 -9.75 -11.11
N PHE A 374 -29.75 -10.20 -9.93
CA PHE A 374 -28.84 -9.46 -9.06
C PHE A 374 -27.52 -10.21 -8.96
N VAL A 375 -26.44 -9.49 -8.72
CA VAL A 375 -25.11 -10.04 -8.52
C VAL A 375 -24.91 -10.31 -7.02
N PRO A 376 -24.92 -11.57 -6.55
CA PRO A 376 -24.64 -11.88 -5.16
C PRO A 376 -23.15 -11.69 -4.85
N LEU A 377 -22.82 -11.57 -3.56
CA LEU A 377 -21.42 -11.76 -3.14
C LEU A 377 -20.99 -13.21 -3.43
N GLU A 378 -19.74 -13.38 -3.85
CA GLU A 378 -19.19 -14.69 -4.19
C GLU A 378 -19.13 -15.60 -2.94
N GLU A 379 -19.14 -16.90 -3.16
CA GLU A 379 -19.06 -17.89 -2.08
C GLU A 379 -17.82 -17.68 -1.20
N GLY A 380 -18.02 -17.64 0.12
CA GLY A 380 -16.98 -17.38 1.11
C GLY A 380 -16.68 -15.90 1.36
N VAL A 381 -17.33 -14.97 0.66
CA VAL A 381 -17.17 -13.51 0.86
C VAL A 381 -18.20 -12.99 1.86
N GLU A 382 -17.76 -12.32 2.92
CA GLU A 382 -18.61 -11.69 3.92
C GLU A 382 -19.11 -10.31 3.46
N SER A 383 -20.25 -9.86 4.02
CA SER A 383 -20.87 -8.59 3.61
C SER A 383 -19.98 -7.36 3.79
N ASP A 384 -19.08 -7.40 4.78
CA ASP A 384 -18.15 -6.33 5.14
C ASP A 384 -16.76 -6.45 4.48
N HIS A 385 -16.56 -7.44 3.62
CA HIS A 385 -15.27 -7.79 3.05
C HIS A 385 -14.58 -6.62 2.36
N TYR A 386 -15.30 -5.87 1.52
CA TYR A 386 -14.71 -4.76 0.75
C TYR A 386 -14.35 -3.56 1.64
N LEU A 387 -15.11 -3.32 2.71
CA LEU A 387 -14.76 -2.32 3.72
C LEU A 387 -13.46 -2.69 4.45
N LYS A 388 -13.28 -3.97 4.80
CA LYS A 388 -12.06 -4.48 5.41
C LYS A 388 -10.84 -4.31 4.49
N LEU A 389 -10.98 -4.66 3.20
CA LEU A 389 -9.89 -4.50 2.23
C LEU A 389 -9.43 -3.03 2.13
N VAL A 390 -10.38 -2.10 2.05
CA VAL A 390 -10.07 -0.67 1.95
C VAL A 390 -9.42 -0.15 3.24
N GLY A 391 -9.92 -0.56 4.41
CA GLY A 391 -9.31 -0.19 5.69
C GLY A 391 -7.90 -0.73 5.89
N GLU A 392 -7.63 -1.96 5.43
CA GLU A 392 -6.28 -2.51 5.43
C GLU A 392 -5.36 -1.74 4.49
N ALA A 393 -5.82 -1.41 3.28
CA ALA A 393 -5.05 -0.59 2.34
C ALA A 393 -4.75 0.81 2.90
N ALA A 394 -5.68 1.41 3.67
CA ALA A 394 -5.46 2.70 4.32
C ALA A 394 -4.33 2.65 5.36
N LYS A 395 -4.24 1.57 6.14
CA LYS A 395 -3.13 1.35 7.08
C LYS A 395 -1.79 1.19 6.35
N ILE A 396 -1.80 0.45 5.23
CA ILE A 396 -0.61 0.25 4.40
C ILE A 396 -0.15 1.57 3.77
N LEU A 397 -1.08 2.36 3.19
CA LEU A 397 -0.78 3.67 2.62
C LEU A 397 -0.09 4.60 3.63
N ARG A 398 -0.49 4.54 4.91
CA ARG A 398 0.11 5.31 6.00
C ARG A 398 1.35 4.68 6.63
N LYS A 399 1.82 3.55 6.09
CA LYS A 399 2.93 2.76 6.65
C LYS A 399 2.67 2.29 8.10
N GLU A 400 1.41 2.20 8.53
CA GLU A 400 0.98 1.65 9.83
C GLU A 400 1.02 0.11 9.83
N LYS A 401 1.03 -0.48 8.64
CA LYS A 401 1.12 -1.92 8.40
C LYS A 401 1.98 -2.17 7.17
N ALA A 402 2.90 -3.13 7.27
CA ALA A 402 3.67 -3.59 6.12
C ALA A 402 2.77 -4.26 5.07
N VAL A 403 3.18 -4.18 3.82
CA VAL A 403 2.47 -4.81 2.70
C VAL A 403 2.81 -6.28 2.68
N ALA A 404 1.85 -7.16 2.90
CA ALA A 404 2.01 -8.58 2.64
C ALA A 404 1.38 -8.93 1.28
N PHE A 405 2.22 -9.14 0.27
CA PHE A 405 1.79 -9.68 -1.03
C PHE A 405 1.99 -11.18 -1.04
N SER A 406 0.98 -11.94 -1.40
CA SER A 406 1.15 -13.37 -1.67
C SER A 406 1.31 -13.58 -3.17
N THR A 407 2.46 -14.09 -3.59
CA THR A 407 2.70 -14.53 -4.97
C THR A 407 2.82 -16.05 -4.99
N LYS A 408 2.24 -16.67 -6.01
CA LYS A 408 2.41 -18.11 -6.24
C LYS A 408 3.51 -18.33 -7.25
N LEU A 409 4.49 -19.17 -6.87
CA LEU A 409 5.59 -19.55 -7.74
C LEU A 409 5.08 -20.25 -9.01
N ASP A 410 5.63 -19.88 -10.18
CA ASP A 410 5.46 -20.67 -11.40
C ASP A 410 6.35 -21.92 -11.31
N THR A 411 5.75 -23.08 -11.08
CA THR A 411 6.51 -24.34 -10.94
C THR A 411 7.20 -24.80 -12.21
N LYS A 412 6.89 -24.21 -13.38
CA LYS A 412 7.56 -24.50 -14.66
C LYS A 412 8.78 -23.63 -14.89
N SER A 413 8.80 -22.43 -14.30
CA SER A 413 9.90 -21.49 -14.31
C SER A 413 10.03 -20.90 -12.91
N PRO A 414 10.63 -21.63 -11.94
CA PRO A 414 10.58 -21.25 -10.54
C PRO A 414 11.43 -20.03 -10.20
N ASN A 415 12.43 -19.71 -10.99
CA ASN A 415 13.34 -18.60 -10.75
C ASN A 415 13.23 -17.48 -11.79
N PRO A 416 13.39 -16.21 -11.35
CA PRO A 416 13.41 -15.77 -9.96
C PRO A 416 12.05 -15.96 -9.28
N PHE A 417 12.03 -16.21 -7.96
CA PHE A 417 10.77 -16.44 -7.23
C PHE A 417 10.05 -15.14 -6.85
N ILE A 418 10.74 -14.00 -6.83
CA ILE A 418 10.15 -12.65 -6.73
C ILE A 418 10.32 -11.94 -8.08
N ARG A 419 9.20 -11.54 -8.70
CA ARG A 419 9.18 -10.99 -10.07
C ARG A 419 8.56 -9.60 -10.19
N HIS A 420 7.94 -9.10 -9.14
CA HIS A 420 7.24 -7.81 -9.14
C HIS A 420 8.15 -6.64 -8.77
N MET A 421 9.38 -6.91 -8.36
CA MET A 421 10.42 -5.94 -8.07
C MET A 421 11.80 -6.56 -8.27
N TYR A 422 12.83 -5.74 -8.37
CA TYR A 422 14.22 -6.19 -8.46
C TYR A 422 14.83 -6.24 -7.07
N THR A 423 15.42 -7.39 -6.72
CA THR A 423 15.98 -7.66 -5.39
C THR A 423 17.25 -8.45 -5.49
N ALA A 424 18.17 -8.26 -4.57
CA ALA A 424 19.45 -8.92 -4.57
C ALA A 424 19.88 -9.38 -3.16
N ASP A 425 21.01 -10.04 -3.08
CA ASP A 425 21.75 -10.37 -1.86
C ASP A 425 20.87 -11.09 -0.81
N PRO A 426 20.25 -12.26 -1.14
CA PRO A 426 19.27 -12.91 -0.29
C PRO A 426 19.92 -13.54 0.96
N SER A 427 19.50 -13.11 2.14
CA SER A 427 19.83 -13.70 3.43
C SER A 427 18.62 -14.48 3.94
N ALA A 428 18.70 -15.80 3.98
CA ALA A 428 17.59 -16.70 4.25
C ALA A 428 17.70 -17.38 5.63
N HIS A 429 16.65 -17.28 6.43
CA HIS A 429 16.58 -17.84 7.78
C HIS A 429 15.25 -18.54 8.03
N VAL A 430 15.24 -19.57 8.89
CA VAL A 430 14.02 -20.17 9.42
C VAL A 430 13.91 -19.81 10.89
N TRP A 431 12.79 -19.18 11.27
CA TRP A 431 12.58 -18.75 12.65
C TRP A 431 11.72 -19.72 13.46
N GLU A 432 11.48 -19.42 14.71
CA GLU A 432 10.74 -20.28 15.66
C GLU A 432 9.29 -20.56 15.24
N ASP A 433 8.69 -19.71 14.42
CA ASP A 433 7.35 -19.93 13.84
C ASP A 433 7.33 -20.98 12.72
N GLY A 434 8.50 -21.53 12.37
CA GLY A 434 8.68 -22.54 11.33
C GLY A 434 8.55 -22.04 9.90
N ARG A 435 8.46 -20.71 9.69
CA ARG A 435 8.49 -20.09 8.36
C ARG A 435 9.92 -19.79 7.92
N LEU A 436 10.14 -19.83 6.62
CA LEU A 436 11.37 -19.32 6.01
C LEU A 436 11.19 -17.86 5.64
N TYR A 437 12.17 -17.03 6.02
CA TYR A 437 12.24 -15.61 5.70
C TYR A 437 13.47 -15.31 4.87
N VAL A 438 13.34 -14.42 3.89
CA VAL A 438 14.44 -13.94 3.05
C VAL A 438 14.50 -12.42 3.14
N TYR A 439 15.61 -11.92 3.66
CA TYR A 439 15.93 -10.49 3.71
C TYR A 439 16.75 -10.15 2.48
N ALA A 440 16.38 -9.08 1.76
CA ALA A 440 16.99 -8.75 0.49
C ALA A 440 17.14 -7.24 0.30
N SER A 441 18.19 -6.84 -0.39
CA SER A 441 18.39 -5.48 -0.88
C SER A 441 17.50 -5.21 -2.10
N HIS A 442 17.24 -3.94 -2.41
CA HIS A 442 16.35 -3.49 -3.47
C HIS A 442 17.14 -2.77 -4.56
N ASP A 443 17.21 -3.38 -5.76
CA ASP A 443 17.74 -2.75 -6.96
C ASP A 443 16.70 -1.82 -7.60
N ILE A 444 17.11 -0.59 -7.97
CA ILE A 444 16.20 0.47 -8.39
C ILE A 444 16.34 0.77 -9.89
N ALA A 445 15.19 0.79 -10.59
CA ALA A 445 15.12 1.25 -11.97
C ALA A 445 14.96 2.80 -12.05
N PRO A 446 15.58 3.49 -13.03
CA PRO A 446 16.47 2.96 -14.06
C PRO A 446 17.80 2.48 -13.48
N PRO A 447 18.42 1.45 -14.08
CA PRO A 447 19.67 0.90 -13.56
C PRO A 447 20.79 1.93 -13.67
N ARG A 448 21.39 2.27 -12.55
CA ARG A 448 22.52 3.21 -12.47
C ARG A 448 23.70 2.63 -11.72
N GLY A 449 23.45 1.60 -10.94
CA GLY A 449 24.43 0.95 -10.11
C GLY A 449 23.95 0.80 -8.67
N CYS A 450 24.79 0.20 -7.86
CA CYS A 450 24.50 -0.13 -6.47
C CYS A 450 24.35 1.11 -5.54
N ASP A 451 24.77 2.29 -5.97
CA ASP A 451 24.65 3.53 -5.23
C ASP A 451 23.20 4.03 -5.02
N LEU A 452 22.23 3.46 -5.75
CA LEU A 452 20.81 3.78 -5.59
C LEU A 452 20.07 2.86 -4.63
N MET A 453 20.62 1.70 -4.28
CA MET A 453 19.95 0.73 -3.38
C MET A 453 19.66 1.40 -2.04
N ASP A 454 18.38 1.73 -1.78
CA ASP A 454 17.97 2.63 -0.71
C ASP A 454 17.14 1.97 0.40
N ARG A 455 16.80 0.67 0.26
CA ARG A 455 15.90 -0.03 1.19
C ARG A 455 16.07 -1.54 1.22
N TYR A 456 15.48 -2.17 2.23
CA TYR A 456 15.42 -3.62 2.37
C TYR A 456 13.98 -4.12 2.41
N HIS A 457 13.74 -5.26 1.78
CA HIS A 457 12.49 -6.00 1.80
C HIS A 457 12.63 -7.37 2.46
N VAL A 458 11.52 -7.87 3.00
CA VAL A 458 11.47 -9.22 3.56
C VAL A 458 10.39 -10.03 2.84
N PHE A 459 10.78 -11.24 2.44
CA PHE A 459 9.88 -12.23 1.85
C PHE A 459 9.80 -13.45 2.76
N SER A 460 8.65 -14.14 2.81
CA SER A 460 8.54 -15.38 3.59
C SER A 460 7.68 -16.42 2.90
N THR A 461 7.89 -17.68 3.29
CA THR A 461 7.11 -18.82 2.78
C THR A 461 6.95 -19.90 3.83
N ASP A 462 5.84 -20.65 3.72
CA ASP A 462 5.60 -21.90 4.48
C ASP A 462 5.88 -23.16 3.64
N ASP A 463 5.96 -23.05 2.32
CA ASP A 463 5.92 -24.20 1.42
C ASP A 463 6.84 -24.08 0.19
N MET A 464 7.64 -23.03 0.07
CA MET A 464 8.49 -22.70 -1.10
C MET A 464 7.71 -22.46 -2.40
N ILE A 465 6.38 -22.39 -2.32
CA ILE A 465 5.49 -22.16 -3.48
C ILE A 465 4.76 -20.83 -3.35
N HIS A 466 4.21 -20.58 -2.16
CA HIS A 466 3.49 -19.34 -1.87
C HIS A 466 4.39 -18.41 -1.08
N TRP A 467 4.72 -17.27 -1.67
CA TRP A 467 5.60 -16.27 -1.08
C TRP A 467 4.80 -15.04 -0.65
N THR A 468 5.10 -14.55 0.53
CA THR A 468 4.57 -13.30 1.07
C THR A 468 5.65 -12.25 1.03
N ASP A 469 5.43 -11.13 0.33
CA ASP A 469 6.24 -9.92 0.44
C ASP A 469 5.70 -9.09 1.60
N HIS A 470 6.48 -8.89 2.64
CA HIS A 470 6.13 -8.09 3.81
C HIS A 470 6.40 -6.60 3.61
N GLY A 471 6.98 -6.22 2.48
CA GLY A 471 7.32 -4.85 2.16
C GLY A 471 8.67 -4.39 2.72
N GLU A 472 8.83 -3.08 2.73
CA GLU A 472 10.03 -2.40 3.23
C GLU A 472 10.12 -2.48 4.75
N ILE A 473 11.29 -2.87 5.26
CA ILE A 473 11.58 -2.95 6.69
C ILE A 473 12.54 -1.87 7.19
N LEU A 474 13.36 -1.34 6.29
CA LEU A 474 14.34 -0.29 6.60
C LEU A 474 14.73 0.45 5.31
N SER A 475 14.92 1.77 5.40
CA SER A 475 15.41 2.62 4.30
C SER A 475 16.58 3.50 4.74
N SER A 476 17.35 4.00 3.77
CA SER A 476 18.57 4.78 4.01
C SER A 476 18.35 6.09 4.77
N ASP A 477 17.17 6.71 4.63
CA ASP A 477 16.79 7.93 5.35
C ASP A 477 16.56 7.71 6.86
N GLN A 478 16.44 6.45 7.28
CA GLN A 478 16.31 6.06 8.70
C GLN A 478 17.65 5.83 9.39
N VAL A 479 18.79 5.94 8.67
CA VAL A 479 20.15 5.67 9.20
C VAL A 479 20.75 6.97 9.74
N PRO A 480 20.87 7.18 11.07
CA PRO A 480 21.25 8.48 11.63
C PRO A 480 22.66 8.97 11.28
N TRP A 481 23.59 8.03 11.03
CA TRP A 481 24.97 8.34 10.61
C TRP A 481 25.16 8.26 9.09
N GLY A 482 24.10 7.88 8.35
CA GLY A 482 24.17 7.58 6.93
C GLY A 482 24.44 8.80 6.06
N ARG A 483 24.76 8.53 4.81
CA ARG A 483 24.91 9.56 3.79
C ARG A 483 23.61 10.33 3.59
N LYS A 484 23.72 11.65 3.44
CA LYS A 484 22.53 12.52 3.20
C LYS A 484 21.86 12.24 1.87
N GLU A 485 22.61 11.80 0.88
CA GLU A 485 22.13 11.43 -0.46
C GLU A 485 21.41 10.07 -0.48
N GLY A 486 21.47 9.30 0.61
CA GLY A 486 20.93 7.95 0.70
C GLY A 486 21.68 6.94 -0.16
N GLY A 487 21.01 5.85 -0.53
CA GLY A 487 21.58 4.74 -1.31
C GLY A 487 22.43 3.78 -0.48
N PHE A 488 23.15 2.88 -1.16
CA PHE A 488 24.15 1.96 -0.55
C PHE A 488 23.62 1.03 0.54
N MET A 489 22.33 0.70 0.55
CA MET A 489 21.76 -0.34 1.42
C MET A 489 22.03 -1.70 0.78
N TRP A 490 23.29 -2.20 0.95
CA TRP A 490 23.78 -3.43 0.31
C TRP A 490 23.45 -4.66 1.15
N ALA A 491 24.07 -5.80 0.82
CA ALA A 491 23.77 -7.11 1.38
C ALA A 491 23.53 -7.12 2.90
N PRO A 492 22.33 -7.50 3.36
CA PRO A 492 21.96 -7.53 4.76
C PRO A 492 22.08 -8.93 5.34
N ASP A 493 21.99 -9.03 6.67
CA ASP A 493 21.70 -10.26 7.38
C ASP A 493 20.77 -10.02 8.57
N CYS A 494 20.18 -11.10 9.11
CA CYS A 494 19.33 -11.06 10.28
C CYS A 494 19.66 -12.21 11.23
N ALA A 495 19.62 -11.94 12.54
CA ALA A 495 19.74 -12.96 13.57
C ALA A 495 18.64 -12.80 14.60
N TYR A 496 18.32 -13.90 15.31
CA TYR A 496 17.32 -13.89 16.37
C TYR A 496 17.93 -14.33 17.70
N ARG A 497 17.58 -13.60 18.77
CA ARG A 497 17.99 -13.97 20.12
C ARG A 497 16.98 -13.43 21.15
N ASN A 498 16.50 -14.29 22.03
CA ASN A 498 15.69 -13.92 23.20
C ASN A 498 14.49 -13.01 22.88
N GLY A 499 13.72 -13.32 21.82
CA GLY A 499 12.54 -12.56 21.43
C GLY A 499 12.81 -11.31 20.58
N THR A 500 14.06 -11.09 20.20
CA THR A 500 14.48 -9.93 19.41
C THR A 500 15.15 -10.36 18.12
N TYR A 501 14.72 -9.76 17.01
CA TYR A 501 15.36 -9.86 15.70
C TYR A 501 16.35 -8.72 15.55
N TYR A 502 17.58 -9.03 15.16
CA TYR A 502 18.68 -8.11 14.92
C TYR A 502 18.99 -8.10 13.44
N PHE A 503 18.72 -6.99 12.78
CA PHE A 503 18.95 -6.83 11.35
C PHE A 503 20.24 -6.04 11.14
N TYR A 504 21.21 -6.65 10.46
CA TYR A 504 22.54 -6.09 10.20
C TYR A 504 22.63 -5.64 8.75
N PHE A 505 23.18 -4.45 8.54
CA PHE A 505 23.27 -3.86 7.21
C PHE A 505 24.52 -2.99 7.07
N PRO A 506 25.23 -3.06 5.93
CA PRO A 506 26.34 -2.15 5.66
C PRO A 506 25.77 -0.81 5.19
N HIS A 507 26.38 0.28 5.63
CA HIS A 507 26.05 1.63 5.14
C HIS A 507 27.23 2.58 5.33
N PRO A 508 27.65 3.36 4.29
CA PRO A 508 28.71 4.33 4.43
C PRO A 508 28.26 5.56 5.21
N SER A 509 29.13 6.12 6.01
CA SER A 509 28.83 7.29 6.84
C SER A 509 29.18 8.63 6.18
N GLU A 510 30.00 8.63 5.12
CA GLU A 510 30.45 9.84 4.43
C GLU A 510 30.56 9.62 2.92
N THR A 511 31.09 10.64 2.23
CA THR A 511 31.28 10.62 0.77
C THR A 511 32.47 9.77 0.33
N ASP A 512 33.49 9.62 1.18
CA ASP A 512 34.61 8.70 0.94
C ASP A 512 34.20 7.30 1.42
N TRP A 513 33.66 6.52 0.50
CA TRP A 513 33.00 5.27 0.82
C TRP A 513 33.96 4.14 1.25
N ASN A 514 35.24 4.17 0.89
CA ASN A 514 36.20 3.11 1.20
C ASN A 514 36.48 2.99 2.69
N ASP A 515 36.57 4.11 3.42
CA ASP A 515 36.91 4.13 4.84
C ASP A 515 35.73 4.43 5.75
N SER A 516 34.54 4.70 5.19
CA SER A 516 33.38 5.17 5.94
C SER A 516 32.32 4.08 6.21
N TRP A 517 32.49 2.87 5.70
CA TRP A 517 31.56 1.77 5.86
C TRP A 517 31.42 1.35 7.33
N LYS A 518 30.19 1.15 7.75
CA LYS A 518 29.81 0.66 9.08
C LYS A 518 28.78 -0.43 8.95
N ILE A 519 28.80 -1.40 9.86
CA ILE A 519 27.73 -2.38 9.97
C ILE A 519 26.72 -1.86 10.99
N GLY A 520 25.59 -1.37 10.48
CA GLY A 520 24.46 -0.93 11.28
C GLY A 520 23.67 -2.09 11.86
N VAL A 521 22.98 -1.83 12.96
CA VAL A 521 22.05 -2.77 13.58
C VAL A 521 20.71 -2.11 13.80
N ALA A 522 19.63 -2.75 13.32
CA ALA A 522 18.26 -2.41 13.65
C ALA A 522 17.58 -3.57 14.38
N THR A 523 16.65 -3.30 15.28
CA THR A 523 15.99 -4.35 16.08
C THR A 523 14.48 -4.28 15.97
N SER A 524 13.84 -5.45 16.06
CA SER A 524 12.39 -5.61 16.13
C SER A 524 12.01 -6.82 17.00
N ASP A 525 10.80 -6.83 17.53
CA ASP A 525 10.17 -8.01 18.14
C ASP A 525 9.46 -8.90 17.12
N LYS A 526 9.50 -8.53 15.82
CA LYS A 526 8.90 -9.25 14.71
C LYS A 526 9.90 -9.47 13.57
N PRO A 527 9.80 -10.58 12.84
CA PRO A 527 10.78 -10.92 11.81
C PRO A 527 10.73 -10.06 10.56
N ALA A 528 9.61 -9.39 10.28
CA ALA A 528 9.39 -8.73 9.00
C ALA A 528 8.75 -7.34 9.10
N GLU A 529 8.74 -6.72 10.27
CA GLU A 529 8.20 -5.36 10.45
C GLU A 529 8.77 -4.69 11.70
N GLY A 530 8.66 -3.35 11.78
CA GLY A 530 8.93 -2.61 13.01
C GLY A 530 10.41 -2.43 13.38
N PHE A 531 11.33 -2.65 12.46
CA PHE A 531 12.76 -2.48 12.72
C PHE A 531 13.12 -1.02 13.03
N LYS A 532 13.91 -0.84 14.09
CA LYS A 532 14.41 0.47 14.55
C LYS A 532 15.92 0.44 14.65
N VAL A 533 16.57 1.40 14.01
CA VAL A 533 18.03 1.52 14.05
C VAL A 533 18.51 1.79 15.47
N GLN A 534 19.44 0.97 15.96
CA GLN A 534 20.04 1.10 17.28
C GLN A 534 21.39 1.82 17.24
N GLY A 535 22.12 1.71 16.14
CA GLY A 535 23.47 2.20 15.96
C GLY A 535 24.25 1.31 14.99
N TYR A 536 25.55 1.30 15.13
CA TYR A 536 26.44 0.41 14.39
C TYR A 536 27.41 -0.29 15.34
N ILE A 537 28.01 -1.40 14.90
CA ILE A 537 28.97 -2.15 15.70
C ILE A 537 30.33 -1.44 15.65
N GLU A 538 30.78 -0.93 16.80
CA GLU A 538 32.08 -0.30 16.93
C GLU A 538 33.23 -1.33 16.90
N GLY A 539 34.36 -0.95 16.34
CA GLY A 539 35.58 -1.78 16.29
C GLY A 539 35.60 -2.80 15.14
N MET A 540 34.60 -2.80 14.27
CA MET A 540 34.70 -3.52 12.99
C MET A 540 35.50 -2.71 11.97
N ASP A 541 36.23 -3.41 11.10
CA ASP A 541 36.88 -2.77 9.96
C ASP A 541 35.81 -2.26 8.98
N PRO A 542 36.06 -1.19 8.20
CA PRO A 542 35.14 -0.63 7.24
C PRO A 542 34.97 -1.56 6.03
N MET A 543 34.13 -2.58 6.20
CA MET A 543 33.80 -3.61 5.22
C MET A 543 32.29 -3.77 5.10
N ILE A 544 31.86 -4.58 4.13
CA ILE A 544 30.48 -4.86 3.77
C ILE A 544 30.08 -6.30 4.11
N ASP A 545 28.92 -6.73 3.69
CA ASP A 545 28.39 -8.10 3.70
C ASP A 545 28.44 -8.77 5.08
N PRO A 546 27.76 -8.19 6.09
CA PRO A 546 27.67 -8.81 7.39
C PRO A 546 26.92 -10.14 7.31
N CYS A 547 27.41 -11.14 8.05
CA CYS A 547 26.70 -12.37 8.32
C CYS A 547 26.80 -12.69 9.81
N VAL A 548 25.69 -13.01 10.47
CA VAL A 548 25.66 -13.34 11.90
C VAL A 548 25.16 -14.75 12.11
N PHE A 549 25.98 -15.53 12.80
CA PHE A 549 25.70 -16.93 13.13
C PHE A 549 25.59 -17.09 14.64
N VAL A 550 24.47 -17.65 15.11
CA VAL A 550 24.28 -18.04 16.52
C VAL A 550 24.47 -19.56 16.61
N ASP A 551 25.49 -19.99 17.34
CA ASP A 551 25.82 -21.41 17.49
C ASP A 551 24.89 -22.09 18.51
N ASP A 552 24.92 -23.44 18.57
CA ASP A 552 24.10 -24.28 19.45
C ASP A 552 24.31 -23.98 20.94
N ASP A 553 25.49 -23.46 21.32
CA ASP A 553 25.79 -23.02 22.70
C ASP A 553 25.30 -21.61 23.03
N GLY A 554 24.64 -20.94 22.03
CA GLY A 554 24.15 -19.57 22.13
C GLY A 554 25.21 -18.49 21.91
N GLN A 555 26.47 -18.80 21.65
CA GLN A 555 27.46 -17.80 21.26
C GLN A 555 27.18 -17.29 19.86
N ALA A 556 27.06 -15.98 19.71
CA ALA A 556 26.90 -15.33 18.41
C ALA A 556 28.27 -14.92 17.84
N TYR A 557 28.40 -15.09 16.54
CA TYR A 557 29.57 -14.71 15.74
C TYR A 557 29.10 -13.78 14.62
N ILE A 558 29.93 -12.78 14.32
CA ILE A 558 29.72 -11.88 13.19
C ILE A 558 30.91 -11.97 12.23
N TYR A 559 30.59 -11.98 10.94
CA TYR A 559 31.53 -11.96 9.85
C TYR A 559 31.24 -10.78 8.94
N ASN A 560 32.24 -10.26 8.30
CA ASN A 560 32.07 -9.31 7.20
C ASN A 560 33.27 -9.46 6.25
N GLY A 561 33.08 -9.02 5.02
CA GLY A 561 34.16 -9.15 4.05
C GLY A 561 33.85 -8.42 2.74
N GLY A 562 34.94 -8.06 2.07
CA GLY A 562 34.94 -7.41 0.77
C GLY A 562 36.37 -7.08 0.39
N GLY A 563 36.66 -6.84 -0.90
CA GLY A 563 37.97 -6.48 -1.36
C GLY A 563 39.07 -7.54 -1.09
N GLY A 564 38.69 -8.81 -1.03
CA GLY A 564 39.62 -9.93 -0.88
C GLY A 564 39.93 -10.36 0.57
N THR A 565 39.27 -9.78 1.58
CA THR A 565 39.47 -10.12 2.97
C THR A 565 38.18 -10.41 3.69
N CYS A 566 38.08 -11.58 4.33
CA CYS A 566 37.00 -11.93 5.26
C CYS A 566 37.51 -11.86 6.69
N LYS A 567 36.72 -11.21 7.57
CA LYS A 567 37.00 -11.18 9.01
C LYS A 567 35.83 -11.75 9.80
N GLY A 568 36.14 -12.32 10.97
CA GLY A 568 35.13 -12.86 11.88
C GLY A 568 35.51 -12.59 13.33
N GLY A 569 34.50 -12.46 14.19
CA GLY A 569 34.64 -12.22 15.61
C GLY A 569 33.42 -12.68 16.40
N LYS A 570 33.52 -12.61 17.73
CA LYS A 570 32.40 -12.89 18.62
C LYS A 570 31.58 -11.64 18.90
N LEU A 571 30.29 -11.80 19.03
CA LEU A 571 29.39 -10.80 19.59
C LEU A 571 29.14 -11.07 21.07
N LYS A 572 28.99 -10.00 21.87
CA LYS A 572 28.42 -10.07 23.21
C LYS A 572 26.96 -10.50 23.17
N ASP A 573 26.42 -10.83 24.35
CA ASP A 573 25.02 -11.24 24.50
C ASP A 573 24.00 -10.22 24.02
N ASN A 574 24.36 -8.93 23.97
CA ASN A 574 23.51 -7.86 23.45
C ASN A 574 23.43 -7.81 21.92
N MET A 575 24.20 -8.63 21.22
CA MET A 575 24.20 -8.75 19.75
C MET A 575 24.61 -7.49 18.96
N ILE A 576 25.06 -6.43 19.64
CA ILE A 576 25.43 -5.13 19.03
C ILE A 576 26.86 -4.68 19.36
N GLU A 577 27.60 -5.46 20.17
CA GLU A 577 28.99 -5.19 20.55
C GLU A 577 29.84 -6.41 20.31
N LEU A 578 31.09 -6.16 19.88
CA LEU A 578 32.11 -7.21 19.78
C LEU A 578 32.56 -7.72 21.16
N ASP A 579 32.76 -9.04 21.28
CA ASP A 579 33.40 -9.69 22.41
C ASP A 579 34.85 -10.06 22.04
N GLY A 580 35.68 -9.04 21.94
CA GLY A 580 37.08 -9.15 21.52
C GLY A 580 37.32 -8.70 20.07
N PRO A 581 38.57 -8.81 19.57
CA PRO A 581 38.93 -8.32 18.25
C PRO A 581 38.44 -9.25 17.13
N MET A 582 38.13 -8.64 15.99
CA MET A 582 37.95 -9.36 14.72
C MET A 582 39.28 -9.98 14.26
N ARG A 583 39.23 -11.14 13.64
CA ARG A 583 40.38 -11.83 13.05
C ARG A 583 40.12 -12.21 11.59
N THR A 584 41.19 -12.29 10.81
CA THR A 584 41.10 -12.77 9.42
C THR A 584 40.71 -14.25 9.39
N MET A 585 39.81 -14.62 8.51
CA MET A 585 39.44 -16.01 8.26
C MET A 585 40.49 -16.66 7.35
N GLU A 586 41.42 -17.36 7.97
CA GLU A 586 42.53 -18.01 7.26
C GLU A 586 42.09 -19.32 6.59
N GLY A 587 42.66 -19.63 5.40
CA GLY A 587 42.40 -20.86 4.65
C GLY A 587 41.27 -20.74 3.60
N LEU A 588 40.75 -19.56 3.37
CA LEU A 588 39.91 -19.26 2.22
C LEU A 588 40.73 -19.09 0.96
N SER A 589 40.24 -19.51 -0.19
CA SER A 589 40.91 -19.35 -1.47
C SER A 589 40.15 -18.31 -2.32
N ASP A 590 40.87 -17.30 -2.80
CA ASP A 590 40.41 -16.30 -3.74
C ASP A 590 39.11 -15.57 -3.30
N PHE A 591 38.98 -15.30 -2.00
CA PHE A 591 37.81 -14.62 -1.42
C PHE A 591 37.65 -13.24 -2.04
N HIS A 592 36.41 -12.93 -2.47
CA HIS A 592 36.00 -11.62 -2.93
C HIS A 592 35.05 -10.91 -1.91
N GLU A 593 33.86 -11.43 -1.71
CA GLU A 593 32.79 -10.86 -0.84
C GLU A 593 31.69 -11.91 -0.55
N ALA A 594 30.50 -11.51 -0.13
CA ALA A 594 29.31 -12.37 0.03
C ALA A 594 29.44 -13.45 1.09
N THR A 595 29.85 -13.05 2.28
CA THR A 595 30.10 -13.98 3.38
C THR A 595 28.80 -14.59 3.91
N TRP A 596 28.75 -15.93 4.02
CA TRP A 596 27.67 -16.65 4.67
C TRP A 596 28.17 -17.82 5.49
N ILE A 597 27.54 -18.06 6.65
CA ILE A 597 27.88 -19.20 7.52
C ILE A 597 26.68 -20.08 7.81
N HIS A 598 26.88 -21.40 7.80
CA HIS A 598 25.87 -22.36 8.29
C HIS A 598 26.59 -23.58 8.90
N LYS A 599 25.82 -24.42 9.61
CA LYS A 599 26.34 -25.63 10.26
C LYS A 599 25.66 -26.87 9.66
N TYR A 600 26.44 -27.88 9.29
CA TYR A 600 25.94 -29.16 8.80
C TYR A 600 26.78 -30.30 9.37
N ASN A 601 26.11 -31.33 9.95
CA ASN A 601 26.76 -32.49 10.57
C ASN A 601 27.89 -32.11 11.54
N GLY A 602 27.68 -31.08 12.36
CA GLY A 602 28.67 -30.63 13.36
C GLY A 602 29.87 -29.89 12.83
N LYS A 603 29.93 -29.63 11.51
CA LYS A 603 30.95 -28.80 10.85
C LYS A 603 30.40 -27.45 10.47
N TYR A 604 31.26 -26.44 10.43
CA TYR A 604 30.94 -25.08 9.97
C TYR A 604 31.31 -24.93 8.51
N TYR A 605 30.45 -24.31 7.74
CA TYR A 605 30.62 -24.01 6.32
C TYR A 605 30.59 -22.51 6.13
N LEU A 606 31.68 -21.94 5.63
CA LEU A 606 31.74 -20.55 5.21
C LEU A 606 31.70 -20.52 3.69
N SER A 607 30.62 -19.98 3.14
CA SER A 607 30.49 -19.78 1.70
C SER A 607 30.63 -18.29 1.34
N TYR A 608 31.10 -18.04 0.12
CA TYR A 608 31.48 -16.71 -0.35
C TYR A 608 31.57 -16.67 -1.87
N SER A 609 31.60 -15.48 -2.46
CA SER A 609 31.92 -15.29 -3.88
C SER A 609 33.44 -15.12 -4.07
N ASP A 610 33.98 -15.68 -5.16
CA ASP A 610 35.38 -15.56 -5.53
C ASP A 610 35.65 -14.41 -6.54
N ASN A 611 36.92 -14.18 -6.90
CA ASN A 611 37.31 -13.16 -7.89
C ASN A 611 37.27 -13.66 -9.34
N HIS A 612 36.54 -14.73 -9.63
CA HIS A 612 36.45 -15.24 -10.99
C HIS A 612 35.90 -14.17 -11.94
N ASP A 613 36.61 -13.96 -13.05
CA ASP A 613 36.16 -13.09 -14.16
C ASP A 613 36.82 -13.57 -15.45
N ASP A 614 36.03 -14.13 -16.35
CA ASP A 614 36.51 -14.58 -17.68
C ASP A 614 36.13 -13.58 -18.79
N GLY A 615 35.59 -12.39 -18.42
CA GLY A 615 35.17 -11.33 -19.32
C GLY A 615 33.69 -11.47 -19.79
N GLU A 616 33.05 -12.63 -19.54
CA GLU A 616 31.64 -12.86 -19.80
C GLU A 616 30.88 -13.20 -18.53
N LYS A 617 31.53 -13.91 -17.61
CA LYS A 617 30.95 -14.39 -16.35
C LYS A 617 31.84 -14.00 -15.18
N HIS A 618 31.18 -13.58 -14.10
CA HIS A 618 31.85 -13.10 -12.90
C HIS A 618 31.64 -14.07 -11.74
N ASN A 619 32.07 -13.76 -10.59
CA ASN A 619 32.08 -14.45 -9.30
C ASN A 619 31.35 -15.81 -9.23
N ARG A 620 32.08 -16.89 -8.91
CA ARG A 620 31.51 -18.19 -8.54
C ARG A 620 31.24 -18.22 -7.05
N MET A 621 30.34 -19.07 -6.59
CA MET A 621 30.14 -19.31 -5.16
C MET A 621 31.02 -20.48 -4.70
N CYS A 622 31.94 -20.16 -3.80
CA CYS A 622 32.91 -21.07 -3.19
C CYS A 622 32.56 -21.36 -1.73
N TYR A 623 33.17 -22.37 -1.15
CA TYR A 623 33.02 -22.66 0.28
C TYR A 623 34.26 -23.31 0.89
N ALA A 624 34.38 -23.15 2.21
CA ALA A 624 35.37 -23.79 3.05
C ALA A 624 34.69 -24.42 4.27
N ILE A 625 35.33 -25.45 4.86
CA ILE A 625 34.79 -26.17 6.03
C ILE A 625 35.80 -26.02 7.20
N SER A 626 35.25 -25.96 8.42
CA SER A 626 36.02 -25.92 9.66
C SER A 626 35.37 -26.71 10.79
N ASP A 627 36.14 -27.07 11.79
CA ASP A 627 35.68 -27.61 13.08
C ASP A 627 35.31 -26.51 14.08
N SER A 628 35.62 -25.26 13.76
CA SER A 628 35.34 -24.10 14.62
C SER A 628 34.74 -22.95 13.82
N PRO A 629 33.80 -22.16 14.40
CA PRO A 629 33.17 -21.06 13.68
C PRO A 629 34.17 -19.96 13.26
N LEU A 630 35.32 -19.85 13.89
CA LEU A 630 36.35 -18.87 13.53
C LEU A 630 37.57 -19.49 12.82
N GLY A 631 37.40 -20.68 12.26
CA GLY A 631 38.49 -21.37 11.54
C GLY A 631 39.49 -22.13 12.45
N PRO A 632 40.64 -22.60 11.92
CA PRO A 632 41.05 -22.40 10.52
C PRO A 632 40.13 -23.10 9.51
N TRP A 633 40.06 -22.56 8.31
CA TRP A 633 39.19 -23.02 7.24
C TRP A 633 39.92 -23.88 6.23
N GLU A 634 39.28 -24.90 5.70
CA GLU A 634 39.78 -25.72 4.61
C GLU A 634 38.93 -25.49 3.36
N TYR A 635 39.49 -24.87 2.34
CA TYR A 635 38.83 -24.66 1.06
C TYR A 635 38.41 -25.97 0.42
N LYS A 636 37.16 -26.07 -0.01
CA LYS A 636 36.56 -27.29 -0.60
C LYS A 636 36.18 -27.16 -2.07
N GLY A 637 36.20 -25.96 -2.61
CA GLY A 637 35.90 -25.74 -4.03
C GLY A 637 34.67 -24.87 -4.26
N ILE A 638 34.20 -24.93 -5.48
CA ILE A 638 33.04 -24.20 -6.01
C ILE A 638 31.78 -25.04 -5.79
N TYR A 639 30.71 -24.44 -5.32
CA TYR A 639 29.42 -25.12 -5.23
C TYR A 639 28.37 -24.54 -6.17
N MET A 640 28.63 -23.36 -6.79
CA MET A 640 27.74 -22.76 -7.79
C MET A 640 28.55 -21.98 -8.83
N GLU A 641 28.30 -22.23 -10.09
CA GLU A 641 28.86 -21.50 -11.23
C GLU A 641 28.30 -20.06 -11.28
N PRO A 642 28.93 -19.12 -11.99
CA PRO A 642 28.43 -17.75 -12.13
C PRO A 642 26.99 -17.69 -12.62
N THR A 643 26.27 -16.67 -12.18
CA THR A 643 24.94 -16.31 -12.68
C THR A 643 25.04 -15.34 -13.87
N ASP A 644 23.93 -14.88 -14.40
CA ASP A 644 23.91 -13.84 -15.44
C ASP A 644 24.15 -12.43 -14.86
N SER A 645 24.48 -12.30 -13.57
CA SER A 645 24.72 -11.04 -12.86
C SER A 645 26.23 -10.77 -12.70
N TYR A 646 26.61 -9.50 -12.65
CA TYR A 646 27.98 -9.05 -12.41
C TYR A 646 28.53 -9.53 -11.05
N THR A 647 27.71 -9.51 -9.99
CA THR A 647 28.02 -10.04 -8.68
C THR A 647 27.24 -11.32 -8.41
N ASN A 648 27.73 -12.13 -7.48
CA ASN A 648 27.00 -13.28 -6.96
C ASN A 648 27.04 -13.27 -5.43
N HIS A 649 25.86 -13.35 -4.81
CA HIS A 649 25.70 -13.34 -3.35
C HIS A 649 24.59 -14.29 -2.97
N GLY A 650 24.74 -15.04 -1.88
CA GLY A 650 23.71 -15.99 -1.49
C GLY A 650 23.84 -16.50 -0.07
N SER A 651 22.85 -17.29 0.31
CA SER A 651 22.74 -17.94 1.62
C SER A 651 22.35 -19.40 1.47
N ILE A 652 22.68 -20.21 2.48
CA ILE A 652 22.38 -21.63 2.52
C ILE A 652 21.60 -21.91 3.81
N VAL A 653 20.41 -22.51 3.68
CA VAL A 653 19.52 -22.78 4.81
C VAL A 653 18.79 -24.12 4.66
N GLU A 654 18.53 -24.78 5.78
CA GLU A 654 17.66 -25.94 5.84
C GLU A 654 16.21 -25.50 6.13
N PHE A 655 15.27 -25.99 5.31
CA PHE A 655 13.85 -25.77 5.53
C PHE A 655 13.07 -27.07 5.33
N LYS A 656 12.38 -27.52 6.37
CA LYS A 656 11.56 -28.75 6.37
C LYS A 656 12.31 -30.00 5.88
N GLY A 657 13.56 -30.15 6.30
CA GLY A 657 14.40 -31.30 5.99
C GLY A 657 15.05 -31.29 4.60
N GLN A 658 14.96 -30.17 3.89
CA GLN A 658 15.63 -29.95 2.61
C GLN A 658 16.53 -28.72 2.70
N TRP A 659 17.78 -28.82 2.23
CA TRP A 659 18.72 -27.70 2.10
C TRP A 659 18.47 -26.94 0.82
N TYR A 660 18.58 -25.62 0.89
CA TYR A 660 18.40 -24.67 -0.24
C TYR A 660 19.56 -23.70 -0.31
N SER A 661 19.95 -23.35 -1.53
CA SER A 661 20.83 -22.24 -1.83
C SER A 661 20.02 -21.10 -2.43
N PHE A 662 20.04 -19.96 -1.77
CA PHE A 662 19.50 -18.70 -2.27
C PHE A 662 20.63 -17.92 -2.94
N TYR A 663 20.32 -17.23 -4.03
CA TYR A 663 21.26 -16.44 -4.81
C TYR A 663 20.49 -15.40 -5.63
N HIS A 664 21.17 -14.62 -6.47
CA HIS A 664 20.48 -13.72 -7.40
C HIS A 664 21.01 -13.88 -8.83
N ASN A 665 20.22 -13.44 -9.82
CA ASN A 665 20.62 -13.30 -11.21
C ASN A 665 19.96 -12.08 -11.84
N SER A 666 20.34 -11.75 -13.08
CA SER A 666 19.75 -10.65 -13.87
C SER A 666 18.85 -11.14 -15.02
N ALA A 667 18.46 -12.41 -15.04
CA ALA A 667 17.74 -13.01 -16.17
C ALA A 667 16.36 -12.35 -16.43
N LEU A 668 15.70 -11.83 -15.40
CA LEU A 668 14.40 -11.15 -15.53
C LEU A 668 14.51 -9.79 -16.23
N SER A 669 15.54 -9.02 -15.90
CA SER A 669 15.76 -7.68 -16.43
C SER A 669 16.62 -7.65 -17.70
N GLY A 670 17.56 -8.62 -17.83
CA GLY A 670 18.66 -8.57 -18.78
C GLY A 670 19.69 -7.49 -18.46
N HIS A 671 19.77 -7.03 -17.20
CA HIS A 671 20.64 -5.92 -16.79
C HIS A 671 21.25 -6.17 -15.40
N ASP A 672 22.59 -6.11 -15.30
CA ASP A 672 23.37 -6.47 -14.11
C ASP A 672 23.01 -5.74 -12.81
N TRP A 673 22.49 -4.53 -12.91
CA TRP A 673 22.08 -3.71 -11.79
C TRP A 673 20.58 -3.76 -11.48
N LEU A 674 19.86 -4.72 -12.08
CA LEU A 674 18.45 -5.01 -11.79
C LEU A 674 18.32 -6.52 -11.57
N ARG A 675 18.83 -6.98 -10.44
CA ARG A 675 18.93 -8.39 -10.06
C ARG A 675 17.59 -8.91 -9.51
N SER A 676 17.46 -10.21 -9.45
CA SER A 676 16.28 -10.87 -8.88
C SER A 676 16.69 -12.11 -8.12
N ILE A 677 16.13 -12.28 -6.91
CA ILE A 677 16.45 -13.40 -6.03
C ILE A 677 15.89 -14.72 -6.53
N CYS A 678 16.75 -15.75 -6.43
CA CYS A 678 16.51 -17.11 -6.90
C CYS A 678 16.76 -18.12 -5.76
N VAL A 679 16.21 -19.31 -5.90
CA VAL A 679 16.42 -20.41 -4.95
C VAL A 679 16.43 -21.76 -5.65
N ASP A 680 17.41 -22.60 -5.31
CA ASP A 680 17.48 -23.98 -5.75
C ASP A 680 17.82 -24.92 -4.61
N LYS A 681 17.49 -26.22 -4.78
CA LYS A 681 17.82 -27.26 -3.80
C LYS A 681 19.32 -27.50 -3.76
N LEU A 682 19.85 -27.58 -2.56
CA LEU A 682 21.23 -27.92 -2.28
C LEU A 682 21.33 -29.34 -1.69
N TYR A 683 22.35 -30.07 -2.06
CA TYR A 683 22.61 -31.43 -1.60
C TYR A 683 24.07 -31.60 -1.16
N TYR A 684 24.31 -32.43 -0.16
CA TYR A 684 25.65 -32.83 0.30
C TYR A 684 26.01 -34.20 -0.25
N ASN A 685 27.29 -34.40 -0.44
CA ASN A 685 27.89 -35.71 -0.65
C ASN A 685 28.01 -36.45 0.71
N PRO A 686 28.24 -37.80 0.72
CA PRO A 686 28.42 -38.54 1.97
C PRO A 686 29.65 -38.08 2.80
N ASP A 687 30.64 -37.45 2.19
CA ASP A 687 31.83 -36.89 2.85
C ASP A 687 31.57 -35.47 3.41
N GLY A 688 30.38 -34.92 3.27
CA GLY A 688 30.04 -33.59 3.72
C GLY A 688 30.34 -32.48 2.72
N THR A 689 30.94 -32.76 1.57
CA THR A 689 31.12 -31.73 0.53
C THR A 689 29.80 -31.38 -0.13
N ILE A 690 29.64 -30.11 -0.57
CA ILE A 690 28.46 -29.62 -1.27
C ILE A 690 28.49 -30.10 -2.72
N LYS A 691 27.35 -30.63 -3.23
CA LYS A 691 27.20 -30.91 -4.65
C LYS A 691 26.96 -29.62 -5.41
N MET A 692 27.52 -29.52 -6.62
CA MET A 692 27.27 -28.38 -7.50
C MET A 692 25.79 -28.10 -7.63
N VAL A 693 25.38 -26.88 -7.29
CA VAL A 693 23.99 -26.43 -7.37
C VAL A 693 23.59 -26.27 -8.83
N LYS A 694 22.49 -26.90 -9.22
CA LYS A 694 21.92 -26.76 -10.54
C LYS A 694 20.97 -25.57 -10.54
N GLN A 695 21.41 -24.46 -11.11
CA GLN A 695 20.58 -23.26 -11.29
C GLN A 695 19.40 -23.52 -12.21
N THR A 696 18.17 -23.22 -11.75
CA THR A 696 16.93 -23.29 -12.55
C THR A 696 16.52 -21.89 -13.06
N LYS A 697 15.74 -21.87 -14.13
CA LYS A 697 15.27 -20.63 -14.76
C LYS A 697 13.80 -20.41 -14.53
#